data_89890415620b7fcd160f6e2b49fc70b8
#
_entry.id   89890415620b7fcd160f6e2b49fc70b8
#
_cell.length_a   1.000
_cell.length_b   1.000
_cell.length_c   1.000
_cell.angle_alpha   90.00
_cell.angle_beta   90.00
_cell.angle_gamma   90.00
#
_symmetry.space_group_name_H-M   'P 1'
#
loop_
_entity.id
_entity.type
_entity.pdbx_description
1 polymer ?
#
loop_
_entity_poly.entity_id
_entity_poly.type
_entity_poly.pdbx_seq_one_letter_code
_entity_poly.pdbx_strand_id
1 'polypeptide(L)'
;MIFAAVYVAVTGLSLPGATALTLIGGSLFGLWAGTLLVSSASVIGATTGMIIARYFLRDLIERRFPDVVAKVNRGIAADGARYLFALRLVPVIPFFLVNLAMGLTRMPVRTFAWVSQLGMLPGTVAYVNAGRQLASIESAGDILSPRILLAFAALAALPFAAKAANAWWSGRNSLRAWQRPHRFDYNLIVIGAGSAGLVTAYIAAAARARVALVEEGKMGGDCLNTGCVPSKALIRSAKLAKEGMHPERLGLNGRLEPDFAAIMGRIQKVVARVAPHDSAERYRELGVEVVKGHARLVDPWTVEVEGRRLSGRRIVLATGAEPAMPPIPGLADVEPLTSETLWSLTERPARLLVLGGGAIGCELAQSFARLGSETTVVEALPRLIAREDEDSSEMMRAALASDRVTVVAGVAVNTFSRDGLSRMAHLADGRALRFDRVLVAVGRRPRTRGFGLEELGLLEDGRLVVDDRLRTRVPTIYAAGDVIGRLQFTHAAGQYAWFAAMNALFGDFKSWKADTKVFPSVIYTDPEIARVGLSETEARERGIAYEITRYDLAELDRAIADDANEGFVKVLTVPGKDRILGVTIAGARAGDMLGEFTLAMRHGLGLNAILRTIHPYPGWTEAARSTAGEWRRAHTPAWALAVSARTLQWLRG
;
A
#
# COMPACT_ATOMS: atom_id res chain seq x y z
N MET A 1 -0.58 -43.09 -34.99
CA MET A 1 0.73 -42.54 -35.46
C MET A 1 0.56 -41.12 -36.01
N ILE A 2 -0.28 -40.88 -37.01
CA ILE A 2 -0.47 -39.55 -37.64
C ILE A 2 -0.86 -38.46 -36.60
N PHE A 3 -1.84 -38.72 -35.73
CA PHE A 3 -2.25 -37.78 -34.68
C PHE A 3 -1.09 -37.35 -33.76
N ALA A 4 -0.26 -38.32 -33.31
CA ALA A 4 0.88 -38.03 -32.45
C ALA A 4 1.95 -37.19 -33.19
N ALA A 5 2.19 -37.45 -34.47
CA ALA A 5 3.12 -36.66 -35.26
C ALA A 5 2.66 -35.22 -35.45
N VAL A 6 1.36 -35.00 -35.74
CA VAL A 6 0.76 -33.68 -35.84
C VAL A 6 0.83 -32.94 -34.48
N TYR A 7 0.51 -33.63 -33.38
CA TYR A 7 0.58 -33.06 -32.04
C TYR A 7 2.00 -32.62 -31.69
N VAL A 8 3.02 -33.47 -31.93
CA VAL A 8 4.42 -33.14 -31.71
C VAL A 8 4.86 -31.96 -32.57
N ALA A 9 4.46 -31.93 -33.85
CA ALA A 9 4.79 -30.80 -34.74
C ALA A 9 4.21 -29.48 -34.26
N VAL A 10 2.92 -29.45 -33.91
CA VAL A 10 2.24 -28.22 -33.40
C VAL A 10 2.87 -27.73 -32.10
N THR A 11 3.12 -28.64 -31.14
CA THR A 11 3.69 -28.26 -29.84
C THR A 11 5.18 -27.96 -29.92
N GLY A 12 5.94 -28.66 -30.80
CA GLY A 12 7.36 -28.43 -31.01
C GLY A 12 7.68 -27.11 -31.71
N LEU A 13 6.82 -26.70 -32.65
CA LEU A 13 6.92 -25.42 -33.32
C LEU A 13 6.29 -24.29 -32.48
N SER A 14 5.82 -24.60 -31.27
CA SER A 14 5.19 -23.63 -30.34
C SER A 14 3.95 -22.93 -30.94
N LEU A 15 3.19 -23.60 -31.81
CA LEU A 15 1.99 -23.10 -32.42
C LEU A 15 0.79 -23.16 -31.44
N PRO A 16 -0.18 -22.22 -31.50
CA PRO A 16 -1.43 -22.32 -30.76
C PRO A 16 -2.25 -23.49 -31.29
N GLY A 17 -2.88 -24.28 -30.39
CA GLY A 17 -3.74 -25.42 -30.79
C GLY A 17 -3.57 -26.69 -29.95
N ALA A 18 -2.57 -26.75 -29.07
CA ALA A 18 -2.32 -27.91 -28.20
C ALA A 18 -3.58 -28.29 -27.37
N THR A 19 -4.32 -27.33 -26.87
CA THR A 19 -5.55 -27.57 -26.10
C THR A 19 -6.64 -28.24 -26.96
N ALA A 20 -6.87 -27.75 -28.17
CA ALA A 20 -7.83 -28.34 -29.10
C ALA A 20 -7.43 -29.76 -29.47
N LEU A 21 -6.15 -29.98 -29.78
CA LEU A 21 -5.64 -31.32 -30.07
C LEU A 21 -5.77 -32.27 -28.86
N THR A 22 -5.62 -31.77 -27.64
CA THR A 22 -5.82 -32.58 -26.42
C THR A 22 -7.27 -33.03 -26.27
N LEU A 23 -8.22 -32.14 -26.52
CA LEU A 23 -9.67 -32.45 -26.52
C LEU A 23 -9.99 -33.48 -27.63
N ILE A 24 -9.49 -33.28 -28.85
CA ILE A 24 -9.66 -34.20 -29.98
C ILE A 24 -9.02 -35.56 -29.63
N GLY A 25 -7.86 -35.58 -29.00
CA GLY A 25 -7.24 -36.81 -28.53
C GLY A 25 -8.09 -37.60 -27.55
N GLY A 26 -8.81 -36.89 -26.66
CA GLY A 26 -9.77 -37.49 -25.74
C GLY A 26 -11.02 -38.05 -26.42
N SER A 27 -11.53 -37.36 -27.43
CA SER A 27 -12.69 -37.80 -28.21
C SER A 27 -12.41 -39.00 -29.09
N LEU A 28 -11.20 -39.07 -29.69
CA LEU A 28 -10.84 -40.14 -30.60
C LEU A 28 -10.34 -41.44 -29.93
N PHE A 29 -9.59 -41.28 -28.82
CA PHE A 29 -8.86 -42.42 -28.21
C PHE A 29 -9.36 -42.77 -26.78
N GLY A 30 -10.34 -42.03 -26.28
CA GLY A 30 -10.86 -42.22 -24.91
C GLY A 30 -9.88 -41.77 -23.83
N LEU A 31 -10.24 -42.05 -22.55
CA LEU A 31 -9.48 -41.49 -21.41
C LEU A 31 -8.05 -42.03 -21.29
N TRP A 32 -7.87 -43.34 -21.24
CA TRP A 32 -6.57 -43.93 -20.90
C TRP A 32 -5.60 -43.89 -22.09
N ALA A 33 -6.01 -44.36 -23.26
CA ALA A 33 -5.17 -44.34 -24.46
C ALA A 33 -4.92 -42.89 -24.93
N GLY A 34 -5.96 -42.03 -24.88
CA GLY A 34 -5.83 -40.60 -25.18
C GLY A 34 -4.86 -39.88 -24.24
N THR A 35 -4.95 -40.14 -22.93
CA THR A 35 -4.00 -39.55 -21.95
C THR A 35 -2.57 -39.97 -22.21
N LEU A 36 -2.33 -41.28 -22.43
CA LEU A 36 -0.98 -41.78 -22.68
C LEU A 36 -0.40 -41.17 -23.97
N LEU A 37 -1.17 -41.16 -25.05
CA LEU A 37 -0.75 -40.65 -26.35
C LEU A 37 -0.48 -39.14 -26.31
N VAL A 38 -1.44 -38.37 -25.78
CA VAL A 38 -1.35 -36.91 -25.71
C VAL A 38 -0.25 -36.48 -24.75
N SER A 39 -0.12 -37.11 -23.57
CA SER A 39 0.93 -36.80 -22.59
C SER A 39 2.32 -37.03 -23.17
N SER A 40 2.54 -38.17 -23.81
CA SER A 40 3.81 -38.49 -24.44
C SER A 40 4.14 -37.53 -25.59
N ALA A 41 3.17 -37.27 -26.49
CA ALA A 41 3.36 -36.37 -27.62
C ALA A 41 3.61 -34.93 -27.16
N SER A 42 2.91 -34.49 -26.10
CA SER A 42 3.05 -33.16 -25.50
C SER A 42 4.46 -32.93 -24.94
N VAL A 43 5.03 -33.93 -24.24
CA VAL A 43 6.39 -33.81 -23.68
C VAL A 43 7.46 -33.84 -24.77
N ILE A 44 7.31 -34.71 -25.80
CA ILE A 44 8.21 -34.73 -26.94
C ILE A 44 8.20 -33.36 -27.63
N GLY A 45 7.02 -32.83 -27.94
CA GLY A 45 6.87 -31.51 -28.57
C GLY A 45 7.42 -30.37 -27.70
N ALA A 46 7.09 -30.35 -26.39
CA ALA A 46 7.63 -29.37 -25.48
C ALA A 46 9.17 -29.39 -25.42
N THR A 47 9.75 -30.60 -25.39
CA THR A 47 11.21 -30.78 -25.37
C THR A 47 11.83 -30.30 -26.67
N THR A 48 11.20 -30.61 -27.80
CA THR A 48 11.65 -30.12 -29.12
C THR A 48 11.60 -28.58 -29.17
N GLY A 49 10.51 -27.96 -28.73
CA GLY A 49 10.39 -26.48 -28.65
C GLY A 49 11.45 -25.85 -27.75
N MET A 50 11.75 -26.47 -26.60
CA MET A 50 12.83 -26.04 -25.71
C MET A 50 14.20 -26.12 -26.39
N ILE A 51 14.48 -27.19 -27.13
CA ILE A 51 15.75 -27.40 -27.88
C ILE A 51 15.86 -26.34 -28.99
N ILE A 52 14.82 -26.14 -29.77
CA ILE A 52 14.75 -25.08 -30.80
C ILE A 52 15.04 -23.71 -30.19
N ALA A 53 14.38 -23.37 -29.07
CA ALA A 53 14.61 -22.10 -28.39
C ALA A 53 16.08 -21.97 -27.93
N ARG A 54 16.68 -23.03 -27.41
CA ARG A 54 18.04 -23.03 -26.88
C ARG A 54 19.11 -22.77 -27.94
N TYR A 55 18.95 -23.35 -29.12
CA TYR A 55 19.98 -23.33 -30.14
C TYR A 55 19.73 -22.34 -31.28
N PHE A 56 18.48 -21.95 -31.52
CA PHE A 56 18.11 -21.10 -32.67
C PHE A 56 17.47 -19.76 -32.34
N LEU A 57 16.80 -19.61 -31.17
CA LEU A 57 16.00 -18.42 -30.88
C LEU A 57 16.50 -17.63 -29.69
N ARG A 58 17.60 -18.03 -29.07
CA ARG A 58 18.11 -17.45 -27.83
C ARG A 58 18.27 -15.93 -27.91
N ASP A 59 19.03 -15.45 -28.89
CA ASP A 59 19.36 -14.04 -29.03
C ASP A 59 18.12 -13.17 -29.34
N LEU A 60 17.18 -13.73 -30.10
CA LEU A 60 15.92 -13.03 -30.43
C LEU A 60 15.02 -12.86 -29.20
N ILE A 61 14.92 -13.90 -28.37
CA ILE A 61 14.03 -13.90 -27.20
C ILE A 61 14.62 -13.03 -26.08
N GLU A 62 15.94 -13.09 -25.83
CA GLU A 62 16.61 -12.23 -24.84
C GLU A 62 16.44 -10.75 -25.16
N ARG A 63 16.47 -10.37 -26.44
CA ARG A 63 16.23 -8.97 -26.88
C ARG A 63 14.77 -8.54 -26.77
N ARG A 64 13.83 -9.44 -27.05
CA ARG A 64 12.39 -9.10 -27.14
C ARG A 64 11.65 -9.15 -25.80
N PHE A 65 12.12 -10.01 -24.85
CA PHE A 65 11.44 -10.28 -23.58
C PHE A 65 12.41 -10.35 -22.38
N PRO A 66 13.23 -9.31 -22.13
CA PRO A 66 14.29 -9.34 -21.11
C PRO A 66 13.77 -9.60 -19.70
N ASP A 67 12.62 -9.01 -19.33
CA ASP A 67 12.04 -9.14 -17.99
C ASP A 67 11.53 -10.56 -17.70
N VAL A 68 10.93 -11.21 -18.70
CA VAL A 68 10.47 -12.61 -18.58
C VAL A 68 11.65 -13.55 -18.39
N VAL A 69 12.71 -13.35 -19.16
CA VAL A 69 13.95 -14.14 -19.07
C VAL A 69 14.62 -13.96 -17.71
N ALA A 70 14.72 -12.73 -17.22
CA ALA A 70 15.29 -12.44 -15.90
C ALA A 70 14.48 -13.06 -14.75
N LYS A 71 13.14 -13.04 -14.84
CA LYS A 71 12.25 -13.65 -13.84
C LYS A 71 12.35 -15.17 -13.81
N VAL A 72 12.42 -15.79 -14.99
CA VAL A 72 12.57 -17.25 -15.14
C VAL A 72 13.95 -17.71 -14.65
N ASN A 73 15.02 -16.99 -15.00
CA ASN A 73 16.38 -17.31 -14.55
C ASN A 73 16.53 -17.21 -13.02
N ARG A 74 15.92 -16.21 -12.38
CA ARG A 74 15.89 -16.10 -10.90
C ARG A 74 15.17 -17.29 -10.25
N GLY A 75 14.01 -17.68 -10.77
CA GLY A 75 13.27 -18.83 -10.27
C GLY A 75 14.02 -20.16 -10.40
N ILE A 76 14.77 -20.32 -11.49
CA ILE A 76 15.55 -21.54 -11.74
C ILE A 76 16.83 -21.58 -10.89
N ALA A 77 17.50 -20.47 -10.67
CA ALA A 77 18.67 -20.38 -9.81
C ALA A 77 18.37 -20.81 -8.36
N ALA A 78 17.13 -20.53 -7.89
CA ALA A 78 16.69 -20.89 -6.55
C ALA A 78 16.29 -22.39 -6.42
N ASP A 79 15.57 -22.97 -7.39
CA ASP A 79 15.04 -24.34 -7.30
C ASP A 79 14.49 -24.84 -8.65
N GLY A 80 15.37 -25.04 -9.64
CA GLY A 80 15.03 -25.20 -11.05
C GLY A 80 13.96 -26.24 -11.40
N ALA A 81 14.06 -27.46 -10.85
CA ALA A 81 13.13 -28.56 -11.17
C ALA A 81 11.74 -28.30 -10.55
N ARG A 82 11.70 -27.81 -9.30
CA ARG A 82 10.43 -27.49 -8.61
C ARG A 82 9.76 -26.28 -9.19
N TYR A 83 10.54 -25.28 -9.62
CA TYR A 83 10.00 -24.10 -10.29
C TYR A 83 9.32 -24.48 -11.63
N LEU A 84 9.96 -25.32 -12.45
CA LEU A 84 9.34 -25.82 -13.68
C LEU A 84 8.08 -26.64 -13.37
N PHE A 85 8.13 -27.53 -12.36
CA PHE A 85 6.96 -28.31 -11.95
C PHE A 85 5.76 -27.43 -11.59
N ALA A 86 5.99 -26.38 -10.77
CA ALA A 86 4.96 -25.41 -10.42
C ALA A 86 4.38 -24.66 -11.63
N LEU A 87 5.23 -24.27 -12.59
CA LEU A 87 4.79 -23.64 -13.85
C LEU A 87 3.96 -24.57 -14.74
N ARG A 88 4.22 -25.87 -14.71
CA ARG A 88 3.46 -26.88 -15.46
C ARG A 88 2.15 -27.26 -14.80
N LEU A 89 2.12 -27.26 -13.47
CA LEU A 89 0.94 -27.60 -12.70
C LEU A 89 -0.10 -26.48 -12.73
N VAL A 90 0.34 -25.21 -12.79
CA VAL A 90 -0.53 -24.02 -12.81
C VAL A 90 -0.43 -23.35 -14.19
N PRO A 91 -1.40 -23.52 -15.09
CA PRO A 91 -1.36 -23.01 -16.46
C PRO A 91 -1.64 -21.48 -16.54
N VAL A 92 -0.91 -20.68 -15.76
CA VAL A 92 -0.99 -19.19 -15.80
C VAL A 92 -0.17 -18.66 -16.97
N ILE A 93 0.93 -19.34 -17.32
CA ILE A 93 1.78 -18.95 -18.44
C ILE A 93 1.45 -19.88 -19.62
N PRO A 94 1.25 -19.32 -20.82
CA PRO A 94 1.02 -20.11 -22.01
C PRO A 94 2.09 -21.20 -22.21
N PHE A 95 1.66 -22.39 -22.60
CA PHE A 95 2.50 -23.59 -22.77
C PHE A 95 3.77 -23.32 -23.56
N PHE A 96 3.66 -22.62 -24.69
CA PHE A 96 4.78 -22.33 -25.57
C PHE A 96 5.80 -21.37 -24.93
N LEU A 97 5.34 -20.39 -24.12
CA LEU A 97 6.24 -19.47 -23.41
C LEU A 97 7.11 -20.19 -22.38
N VAL A 98 6.57 -21.19 -21.69
CA VAL A 98 7.34 -22.00 -20.74
C VAL A 98 8.43 -22.78 -21.50
N ASN A 99 8.12 -23.36 -22.66
CA ASN A 99 9.10 -24.10 -23.47
C ASN A 99 10.23 -23.18 -23.94
N LEU A 100 9.88 -22.02 -24.50
CA LEU A 100 10.84 -21.03 -24.98
C LEU A 100 11.72 -20.50 -23.84
N ALA A 101 11.10 -20.08 -22.72
CA ALA A 101 11.81 -19.54 -21.56
C ALA A 101 12.79 -20.57 -20.95
N MET A 102 12.39 -21.85 -20.85
CA MET A 102 13.26 -22.90 -20.34
C MET A 102 14.41 -23.24 -21.31
N GLY A 103 14.24 -23.03 -22.60
CA GLY A 103 15.31 -23.13 -23.60
C GLY A 103 16.46 -22.16 -23.34
N LEU A 104 16.20 -20.99 -22.78
CA LEU A 104 17.19 -19.96 -22.44
C LEU A 104 17.98 -20.26 -21.16
N THR A 105 17.59 -21.31 -20.43
CA THR A 105 18.20 -21.69 -19.15
C THR A 105 19.21 -22.82 -19.31
N ARG A 106 20.02 -23.05 -18.28
CA ARG A 106 20.96 -24.18 -18.22
C ARG A 106 20.34 -25.50 -17.76
N MET A 107 19.00 -25.60 -17.70
CA MET A 107 18.32 -26.82 -17.24
C MET A 107 18.61 -27.99 -18.14
N PRO A 108 19.02 -29.18 -17.62
CA PRO A 108 19.22 -30.37 -18.42
C PRO A 108 17.93 -30.80 -19.13
N VAL A 109 18.05 -31.20 -20.42
CA VAL A 109 16.89 -31.62 -21.23
C VAL A 109 16.13 -32.80 -20.59
N ARG A 110 16.84 -33.75 -20.00
CA ARG A 110 16.22 -34.88 -19.26
C ARG A 110 15.37 -34.40 -18.08
N THR A 111 15.89 -33.46 -17.27
CA THR A 111 15.15 -32.88 -16.14
C THR A 111 13.91 -32.17 -16.64
N PHE A 112 14.02 -31.37 -17.70
CA PHE A 112 12.88 -30.69 -18.32
C PHE A 112 11.79 -31.66 -18.77
N ALA A 113 12.16 -32.75 -19.47
CA ALA A 113 11.22 -33.72 -19.97
C ALA A 113 10.46 -34.43 -18.83
N TRP A 114 11.18 -34.97 -17.83
CA TRP A 114 10.54 -35.68 -16.72
C TRP A 114 9.67 -34.77 -15.86
N VAL A 115 10.15 -33.59 -15.54
CA VAL A 115 9.38 -32.63 -14.73
C VAL A 115 8.15 -32.13 -15.48
N SER A 116 8.27 -31.89 -16.80
CA SER A 116 7.13 -31.51 -17.64
C SER A 116 6.13 -32.67 -17.76
N GLN A 117 6.58 -33.93 -17.91
CA GLN A 117 5.69 -35.08 -17.91
C GLN A 117 4.82 -35.16 -16.67
N LEU A 118 5.43 -35.08 -15.49
CA LEU A 118 4.71 -35.15 -14.21
C LEU A 118 3.81 -33.92 -13.95
N GLY A 119 4.34 -32.74 -14.28
CA GLY A 119 3.61 -31.48 -14.02
C GLY A 119 2.41 -31.26 -14.93
N MET A 120 2.47 -31.74 -16.19
CA MET A 120 1.35 -31.59 -17.14
C MET A 120 0.31 -32.71 -17.02
N LEU A 121 0.63 -33.86 -16.41
CA LEU A 121 -0.23 -35.05 -16.40
C LEU A 121 -1.63 -34.77 -15.84
N PRO A 122 -1.81 -34.08 -14.68
CA PRO A 122 -3.14 -33.78 -14.15
C PRO A 122 -4.00 -32.94 -15.11
N GLY A 123 -3.39 -31.94 -15.76
CA GLY A 123 -4.04 -31.14 -16.78
C GLY A 123 -4.43 -31.96 -18.01
N THR A 124 -3.51 -32.79 -18.50
CA THR A 124 -3.75 -33.67 -19.66
C THR A 124 -4.93 -34.60 -19.40
N VAL A 125 -5.00 -35.26 -18.23
CA VAL A 125 -6.12 -36.12 -17.84
C VAL A 125 -7.45 -35.34 -17.85
N ALA A 126 -7.47 -34.13 -17.29
CA ALA A 126 -8.67 -33.32 -17.23
C ALA A 126 -9.16 -32.90 -18.64
N TYR A 127 -8.25 -32.45 -19.51
CA TYR A 127 -8.59 -32.06 -20.89
C TYR A 127 -9.01 -33.26 -21.74
N VAL A 128 -8.32 -34.37 -21.65
CA VAL A 128 -8.65 -35.63 -22.36
C VAL A 128 -10.05 -36.13 -21.91
N ASN A 129 -10.33 -36.08 -20.59
CA ASN A 129 -11.64 -36.45 -20.09
C ASN A 129 -12.74 -35.50 -20.60
N ALA A 130 -12.50 -34.20 -20.63
CA ALA A 130 -13.42 -33.23 -21.20
C ALA A 130 -13.67 -33.51 -22.70
N GLY A 131 -12.61 -33.82 -23.47
CA GLY A 131 -12.72 -34.20 -24.87
C GLY A 131 -13.53 -35.47 -25.09
N ARG A 132 -13.34 -36.48 -24.24
CA ARG A 132 -14.14 -37.71 -24.26
C ARG A 132 -15.62 -37.43 -24.01
N GLN A 133 -15.95 -36.57 -23.03
CA GLN A 133 -17.31 -36.22 -22.73
C GLN A 133 -17.98 -35.39 -23.86
N LEU A 134 -17.22 -34.53 -24.54
CA LEU A 134 -17.70 -33.82 -25.72
C LEU A 134 -18.09 -34.76 -26.86
N ALA A 135 -17.34 -35.86 -27.05
CA ALA A 135 -17.65 -36.88 -28.08
C ALA A 135 -18.92 -37.69 -27.77
N SER A 136 -19.42 -37.66 -26.53
CA SER A 136 -20.64 -38.37 -26.14
C SER A 136 -21.92 -37.53 -26.28
N ILE A 137 -21.84 -36.33 -26.85
CA ILE A 137 -22.99 -35.44 -27.10
C ILE A 137 -23.67 -35.88 -28.41
N GLU A 138 -24.86 -36.43 -28.29
CA GLU A 138 -25.70 -36.79 -29.44
C GLU A 138 -26.86 -35.83 -29.62
N SER A 139 -27.24 -35.09 -28.58
CA SER A 139 -28.32 -34.11 -28.60
C SER A 139 -27.99 -32.83 -27.82
N ALA A 140 -28.72 -31.72 -28.10
CA ALA A 140 -28.54 -30.47 -27.37
C ALA A 140 -28.81 -30.59 -25.85
N GLY A 141 -29.63 -31.58 -25.43
CA GLY A 141 -29.93 -31.89 -24.04
C GLY A 141 -28.73 -32.50 -23.28
N ASP A 142 -27.86 -33.19 -23.99
CA ASP A 142 -26.69 -33.88 -23.38
C ASP A 142 -25.64 -32.90 -22.90
N ILE A 143 -25.60 -31.65 -23.41
CA ILE A 143 -24.71 -30.58 -23.00
C ILE A 143 -24.86 -30.28 -21.49
N LEU A 144 -26.10 -30.39 -20.98
CA LEU A 144 -26.42 -30.17 -19.55
C LEU A 144 -26.32 -31.46 -18.71
N SER A 145 -25.84 -32.56 -19.29
CA SER A 145 -25.67 -33.79 -18.51
C SER A 145 -24.71 -33.61 -17.32
N PRO A 146 -25.00 -34.23 -16.16
CA PRO A 146 -24.13 -34.11 -14.98
C PRO A 146 -22.69 -34.54 -15.26
N ARG A 147 -22.44 -35.49 -16.15
CA ARG A 147 -21.12 -35.97 -16.52
C ARG A 147 -20.29 -34.92 -17.24
N ILE A 148 -20.89 -34.23 -18.20
CA ILE A 148 -20.24 -33.13 -18.97
C ILE A 148 -19.97 -31.94 -18.03
N LEU A 149 -21.00 -31.53 -17.26
CA LEU A 149 -20.85 -30.43 -16.29
C LEU A 149 -19.76 -30.71 -15.27
N LEU A 150 -19.66 -31.93 -14.73
CA LEU A 150 -18.61 -32.33 -13.79
C LEU A 150 -17.21 -32.32 -14.46
N ALA A 151 -17.09 -32.78 -15.72
CA ALA A 151 -15.81 -32.78 -16.43
C ALA A 151 -15.29 -31.34 -16.64
N PHE A 152 -16.16 -30.42 -17.05
CA PHE A 152 -15.79 -29.02 -17.23
C PHE A 152 -15.60 -28.29 -15.90
N ALA A 153 -16.37 -28.60 -14.85
CA ALA A 153 -16.16 -28.09 -13.50
C ALA A 153 -14.80 -28.52 -12.94
N ALA A 154 -14.43 -29.80 -13.13
CA ALA A 154 -13.12 -30.31 -12.75
C ALA A 154 -11.98 -29.59 -13.49
N LEU A 155 -12.15 -29.38 -14.80
CA LEU A 155 -11.20 -28.63 -15.62
C LEU A 155 -11.06 -27.17 -15.14
N ALA A 156 -12.18 -26.50 -14.86
CA ALA A 156 -12.18 -25.13 -14.35
C ALA A 156 -11.59 -25.03 -12.93
N ALA A 157 -11.79 -26.05 -12.08
CA ALA A 157 -11.24 -26.10 -10.72
C ALA A 157 -9.73 -26.38 -10.67
N LEU A 158 -9.16 -27.01 -11.71
CA LEU A 158 -7.76 -27.45 -11.75
C LEU A 158 -6.75 -26.34 -11.44
N PRO A 159 -6.81 -25.13 -12.03
CA PRO A 159 -5.87 -24.05 -11.72
C PRO A 159 -5.98 -23.59 -10.24
N PHE A 160 -7.17 -23.60 -9.67
CA PHE A 160 -7.39 -23.22 -8.28
C PHE A 160 -6.87 -24.27 -7.32
N ALA A 161 -7.10 -25.56 -7.61
CA ALA A 161 -6.59 -26.68 -6.84
C ALA A 161 -5.04 -26.72 -6.90
N ALA A 162 -4.46 -26.51 -8.06
CA ALA A 162 -3.01 -26.46 -8.24
C ALA A 162 -2.37 -25.29 -7.48
N LYS A 163 -2.99 -24.10 -7.52
CA LYS A 163 -2.54 -22.94 -6.75
C LYS A 163 -2.64 -23.19 -5.24
N ALA A 164 -3.72 -23.79 -4.77
CA ALA A 164 -3.91 -24.14 -3.37
C ALA A 164 -2.87 -25.18 -2.91
N ALA A 165 -2.62 -26.22 -3.72
CA ALA A 165 -1.63 -27.25 -3.44
C ALA A 165 -0.21 -26.67 -3.35
N ASN A 166 0.15 -25.79 -4.28
CA ASN A 166 1.45 -25.13 -4.28
C ASN A 166 1.63 -24.20 -3.06
N ALA A 167 0.61 -23.41 -2.73
CA ALA A 167 0.61 -22.56 -1.53
C ALA A 167 0.73 -23.37 -0.23
N TRP A 168 0.01 -24.49 -0.15
CA TRP A 168 0.08 -25.42 0.99
C TRP A 168 1.46 -26.08 1.10
N TRP A 169 2.04 -26.51 0.00
CA TRP A 169 3.37 -27.14 -0.03
C TRP A 169 4.49 -26.16 0.34
N SER A 170 4.48 -24.95 -0.25
CA SER A 170 5.46 -23.90 0.05
C SER A 170 5.40 -23.49 1.53
N GLY A 171 4.18 -23.32 2.09
CA GLY A 171 3.99 -23.01 3.50
C GLY A 171 4.47 -24.13 4.43
N ARG A 172 4.30 -25.38 4.03
CA ARG A 172 4.72 -26.53 4.84
C ARG A 172 6.23 -26.74 4.83
N ASN A 173 6.89 -26.40 3.73
CA ASN A 173 8.36 -26.50 3.61
C ASN A 173 9.07 -25.45 4.47
N SER A 174 8.54 -24.24 4.59
CA SER A 174 9.14 -23.19 5.42
C SER A 174 9.11 -23.51 6.92
N LEU A 175 8.24 -24.43 7.35
CA LEU A 175 8.10 -24.84 8.75
C LEU A 175 8.81 -26.17 9.09
N ARG A 176 9.29 -26.92 8.09
CA ARG A 176 9.88 -28.26 8.29
C ARG A 176 11.17 -28.26 9.12
N ALA A 177 11.92 -27.19 9.08
CA ALA A 177 13.16 -27.03 9.84
C ALA A 177 12.94 -26.80 11.34
N TRP A 178 11.69 -26.57 11.75
CA TRP A 178 11.34 -26.14 13.09
C TRP A 178 10.40 -27.11 13.79
N GLN A 179 10.64 -27.35 15.10
CA GLN A 179 9.75 -28.19 15.89
C GLN A 179 8.54 -27.38 16.35
N ARG A 180 7.36 -27.77 15.89
CA ARG A 180 6.11 -27.12 16.31
C ARG A 180 5.79 -27.48 17.76
N PRO A 181 5.49 -26.52 18.65
CA PRO A 181 5.00 -26.78 19.99
C PRO A 181 3.73 -27.62 20.00
N HIS A 182 3.63 -28.59 20.93
CA HIS A 182 2.43 -29.41 21.11
C HIS A 182 1.25 -28.57 21.61
N ARG A 183 1.53 -27.57 22.44
CA ARG A 183 0.55 -26.64 23.04
C ARG A 183 1.14 -25.23 22.97
N PHE A 184 0.28 -24.24 22.71
CA PHE A 184 0.63 -22.83 22.68
C PHE A 184 0.10 -22.11 23.91
N ASP A 185 0.88 -21.19 24.46
CA ASP A 185 0.46 -20.32 25.55
C ASP A 185 -0.61 -19.32 25.09
N TYR A 186 -0.49 -18.85 23.83
CA TYR A 186 -1.35 -17.83 23.24
C TYR A 186 -1.88 -18.24 21.87
N ASN A 187 -3.09 -17.77 21.55
CA ASN A 187 -3.60 -17.82 20.18
C ASN A 187 -2.84 -16.85 19.27
N LEU A 188 -2.47 -15.69 19.84
CA LEU A 188 -1.79 -14.61 19.11
C LEU A 188 -0.77 -13.92 20.01
N ILE A 189 0.44 -13.70 19.49
CA ILE A 189 1.43 -12.78 20.05
C ILE A 189 1.54 -11.59 19.12
N VAL A 190 1.45 -10.38 19.66
CA VAL A 190 1.59 -9.12 18.94
C VAL A 190 2.85 -8.42 19.42
N ILE A 191 3.75 -8.05 18.50
CA ILE A 191 5.01 -7.38 18.80
C ILE A 191 4.91 -5.92 18.40
N GLY A 192 4.94 -5.04 19.40
CA GLY A 192 4.76 -3.59 19.29
C GLY A 192 3.35 -3.15 19.67
N ALA A 193 3.24 -2.14 20.53
CA ALA A 193 1.97 -1.55 21.00
C ALA A 193 1.73 -0.15 20.44
N GLY A 194 2.12 0.08 19.17
CA GLY A 194 1.65 1.22 18.38
C GLY A 194 0.26 0.97 17.80
N SER A 195 -0.22 1.86 16.92
CA SER A 195 -1.58 1.82 16.37
C SER A 195 -1.96 0.47 15.76
N ALA A 196 -1.05 -0.19 15.03
CA ALA A 196 -1.31 -1.51 14.46
C ALA A 196 -1.42 -2.60 15.54
N GLY A 197 -0.49 -2.61 16.50
CA GLY A 197 -0.46 -3.63 17.54
C GLY A 197 -1.64 -3.53 18.49
N LEU A 198 -2.00 -2.32 18.92
CA LEU A 198 -3.14 -2.06 19.79
C LEU A 198 -4.46 -2.53 19.14
N VAL A 199 -4.71 -2.14 17.89
CA VAL A 199 -5.92 -2.56 17.16
C VAL A 199 -5.93 -4.08 16.95
N THR A 200 -4.77 -4.69 16.61
CA THR A 200 -4.66 -6.16 16.48
C THR A 200 -5.00 -6.87 17.78
N ALA A 201 -4.42 -6.43 18.89
CA ALA A 201 -4.66 -7.03 20.22
C ALA A 201 -6.11 -6.84 20.66
N TYR A 202 -6.69 -5.65 20.46
CA TYR A 202 -8.10 -5.36 20.76
C TYR A 202 -9.05 -6.29 19.99
N ILE A 203 -8.86 -6.44 18.67
CA ILE A 203 -9.71 -7.32 17.85
C ILE A 203 -9.58 -8.77 18.29
N ALA A 204 -8.36 -9.23 18.58
CA ALA A 204 -8.13 -10.59 19.01
C ALA A 204 -8.75 -10.87 20.40
N ALA A 205 -8.65 -9.92 21.34
CA ALA A 205 -9.30 -10.02 22.65
C ALA A 205 -10.83 -10.00 22.53
N ALA A 206 -11.38 -9.13 21.67
CA ALA A 206 -12.82 -9.11 21.39
C ALA A 206 -13.33 -10.44 20.81
N ALA A 207 -12.48 -11.14 20.04
CA ALA A 207 -12.75 -12.49 19.54
C ALA A 207 -12.51 -13.59 20.60
N ARG A 208 -12.27 -13.24 21.87
CA ARG A 208 -11.99 -14.16 22.99
C ARG A 208 -10.71 -14.99 22.80
N ALA A 209 -9.76 -14.52 22.00
CA ALA A 209 -8.45 -15.15 21.87
C ALA A 209 -7.58 -14.83 23.09
N ARG A 210 -6.72 -15.76 23.50
CA ARG A 210 -5.66 -15.50 24.47
C ARG A 210 -4.51 -14.78 23.76
N VAL A 211 -4.23 -13.53 24.15
CA VAL A 211 -3.33 -12.61 23.46
C VAL A 211 -2.22 -12.15 24.38
N ALA A 212 -0.97 -12.16 23.88
CA ALA A 212 0.15 -11.44 24.47
C ALA A 212 0.48 -10.23 23.57
N LEU A 213 0.61 -9.05 24.17
CA LEU A 213 1.07 -7.82 23.53
C LEU A 213 2.40 -7.42 24.13
N VAL A 214 3.46 -7.44 23.31
CA VAL A 214 4.83 -7.13 23.77
C VAL A 214 5.20 -5.72 23.34
N GLU A 215 5.70 -4.90 24.30
CA GLU A 215 6.11 -3.51 24.04
C GLU A 215 7.41 -3.18 24.79
N GLU A 216 8.41 -2.69 24.04
CA GLU A 216 9.70 -2.26 24.61
C GLU A 216 9.69 -0.80 25.13
N GLY A 217 8.92 0.06 24.47
CA GLY A 217 8.84 1.50 24.73
C GLY A 217 7.58 1.92 25.49
N LYS A 218 6.94 2.94 25.00
CA LYS A 218 5.67 3.48 25.54
C LYS A 218 4.51 2.91 24.75
N MET A 219 3.44 2.53 25.45
CA MET A 219 2.16 2.21 24.83
C MET A 219 1.65 3.36 23.96
N GLY A 220 0.90 3.06 22.89
CA GLY A 220 0.41 4.04 21.92
C GLY A 220 1.35 4.31 20.76
N GLY A 221 2.63 3.88 20.87
CA GLY A 221 3.65 4.05 19.83
C GLY A 221 3.83 5.50 19.38
N ASP A 222 4.26 5.69 18.13
CA ASP A 222 4.60 7.02 17.59
C ASP A 222 3.38 7.93 17.51
N CYS A 223 2.23 7.43 17.10
CA CYS A 223 1.02 8.25 16.91
C CYS A 223 0.65 9.04 18.17
N LEU A 224 0.61 8.37 19.31
CA LEU A 224 0.28 8.98 20.59
C LEU A 224 1.42 9.85 21.13
N ASN A 225 2.65 9.32 21.11
CA ASN A 225 3.74 9.90 21.89
C ASN A 225 4.55 10.94 21.13
N THR A 226 4.75 10.78 19.82
CA THR A 226 5.71 11.57 19.04
C THR A 226 5.21 11.98 17.65
N GLY A 227 4.03 11.51 17.23
CA GLY A 227 3.51 11.73 15.88
C GLY A 227 2.25 12.57 15.83
N CYS A 228 1.13 11.91 15.53
CA CYS A 228 -0.16 12.58 15.20
C CYS A 228 -0.68 13.45 16.33
N VAL A 229 -0.72 12.93 17.56
CA VAL A 229 -1.33 13.66 18.70
C VAL A 229 -0.54 14.91 19.03
N PRO A 230 0.78 14.86 19.29
CA PRO A 230 1.54 16.06 19.62
C PRO A 230 1.63 17.02 18.44
N SER A 231 1.80 16.57 17.19
CA SER A 231 1.89 17.47 16.05
C SER A 231 0.58 18.23 15.78
N LYS A 232 -0.59 17.56 15.87
CA LYS A 232 -1.89 18.24 15.68
C LYS A 232 -2.20 19.19 16.83
N ALA A 233 -1.75 18.88 18.04
CA ALA A 233 -1.83 19.82 19.16
C ALA A 233 -0.95 21.07 18.95
N LEU A 234 0.27 20.90 18.37
CA LEU A 234 1.15 22.00 18.00
C LEU A 234 0.54 22.85 16.88
N ILE A 235 0.09 22.23 15.78
CA ILE A 235 -0.55 22.88 14.63
C ILE A 235 -1.74 23.72 15.07
N ARG A 236 -2.59 23.20 15.98
CA ARG A 236 -3.74 23.96 16.50
C ARG A 236 -3.31 25.23 17.25
N SER A 237 -2.24 25.15 18.06
CA SER A 237 -1.71 26.32 18.75
C SER A 237 -1.07 27.32 17.78
N ALA A 238 -0.32 26.83 16.80
CA ALA A 238 0.32 27.66 15.78
C ALA A 238 -0.71 28.36 14.86
N LYS A 239 -1.80 27.67 14.52
CA LYS A 239 -2.91 28.26 13.76
C LYS A 239 -3.56 29.40 14.52
N LEU A 240 -3.88 29.19 15.80
CA LEU A 240 -4.45 30.24 16.63
C LEU A 240 -3.48 31.42 16.81
N ALA A 241 -2.18 31.18 16.94
CA ALA A 241 -1.18 32.24 17.03
C ALA A 241 -1.19 33.11 15.76
N LYS A 242 -1.27 32.50 14.56
CA LYS A 242 -1.38 33.25 13.29
C LYS A 242 -2.69 34.04 13.22
N GLU A 243 -3.83 33.43 13.51
CA GLU A 243 -5.14 34.13 13.57
C GLU A 243 -5.08 35.32 14.53
N GLY A 244 -4.44 35.13 15.69
CA GLY A 244 -4.29 36.17 16.71
C GLY A 244 -3.25 37.26 16.40
N MET A 245 -2.44 37.10 15.34
CA MET A 245 -1.58 38.18 14.84
C MET A 245 -2.36 39.21 14.01
N HIS A 246 -3.50 38.83 13.42
CA HIS A 246 -4.33 39.61 12.53
C HIS A 246 -5.81 39.56 12.93
N PRO A 247 -6.16 39.85 14.22
CA PRO A 247 -7.52 39.71 14.72
C PRO A 247 -8.49 40.74 14.10
N GLU A 248 -7.95 41.84 13.56
CA GLU A 248 -8.71 42.88 12.86
C GLU A 248 -9.46 42.35 11.61
N ARG A 249 -9.01 41.26 10.99
CA ARG A 249 -9.72 40.61 9.89
C ARG A 249 -11.10 40.10 10.30
N LEU A 250 -11.28 39.77 11.57
CA LEU A 250 -12.54 39.30 12.15
C LEU A 250 -13.20 40.37 13.04
N GLY A 251 -12.76 41.63 12.96
CA GLY A 251 -13.30 42.73 13.74
C GLY A 251 -12.89 42.72 15.23
N LEU A 252 -11.81 42.01 15.58
CA LEU A 252 -11.31 41.92 16.96
C LEU A 252 -10.07 42.79 17.15
N ASN A 253 -9.82 43.20 18.39
CA ASN A 253 -8.66 44.01 18.78
C ASN A 253 -7.70 43.20 19.65
N GLY A 254 -6.41 43.58 19.64
CA GLY A 254 -5.34 42.96 20.41
C GLY A 254 -4.50 41.98 19.58
N ARG A 255 -3.44 41.47 20.18
CA ARG A 255 -2.56 40.45 19.54
C ARG A 255 -2.33 39.32 20.54
N LEU A 256 -2.21 38.11 20.01
CA LEU A 256 -1.81 36.95 20.79
C LEU A 256 -0.31 36.75 20.64
N GLU A 257 0.41 36.69 21.75
CA GLU A 257 1.82 36.35 21.78
C GLU A 257 1.99 34.89 22.20
N PRO A 258 2.67 34.03 21.40
CA PRO A 258 2.83 32.64 21.74
C PRO A 258 3.89 32.45 22.85
N ASP A 259 3.47 31.83 23.96
CA ASP A 259 4.38 31.27 24.96
C ASP A 259 4.75 29.84 24.57
N PHE A 260 5.96 29.65 24.06
CA PHE A 260 6.44 28.37 23.57
C PHE A 260 6.46 27.28 24.65
N ALA A 261 6.93 27.61 25.86
CA ALA A 261 6.99 26.66 26.97
C ALA A 261 5.59 26.20 27.40
N ALA A 262 4.64 27.14 27.49
CA ALA A 262 3.24 26.84 27.79
C ALA A 262 2.59 25.98 26.68
N ILE A 263 2.91 26.22 25.40
CA ILE A 263 2.42 25.41 24.27
C ILE A 263 2.99 23.99 24.37
N MET A 264 4.28 23.80 24.62
CA MET A 264 4.89 22.48 24.80
C MET A 264 4.28 21.76 26.00
N GLY A 265 4.07 22.46 27.12
CA GLY A 265 3.38 21.92 28.28
C GLY A 265 1.94 21.50 27.99
N ARG A 266 1.20 22.28 27.16
CA ARG A 266 -0.14 21.90 26.68
C ARG A 266 -0.10 20.63 25.84
N ILE A 267 0.89 20.48 24.95
CA ILE A 267 1.05 19.28 24.12
C ILE A 267 1.20 18.05 25.01
N GLN A 268 2.05 18.10 26.04
CA GLN A 268 2.24 16.99 26.99
C GLN A 268 0.91 16.67 27.74
N LYS A 269 0.13 17.67 28.11
CA LYS A 269 -1.18 17.47 28.71
C LYS A 269 -2.17 16.79 27.76
N VAL A 270 -2.14 17.14 26.46
CA VAL A 270 -2.98 16.50 25.44
C VAL A 270 -2.60 15.03 25.29
N VAL A 271 -1.30 14.72 25.17
CA VAL A 271 -0.79 13.34 25.11
C VAL A 271 -1.24 12.54 26.35
N ALA A 272 -1.03 13.11 27.55
CA ALA A 272 -1.44 12.48 28.81
C ALA A 272 -2.95 12.24 28.92
N ARG A 273 -3.78 13.08 28.30
CA ARG A 273 -5.25 12.92 28.27
C ARG A 273 -5.69 11.78 27.35
N VAL A 274 -4.95 11.52 26.27
CA VAL A 274 -5.24 10.44 25.32
C VAL A 274 -4.65 9.11 25.79
N ALA A 275 -3.51 9.14 26.48
CA ALA A 275 -2.74 7.96 26.89
C ALA A 275 -3.55 6.86 27.61
N PRO A 276 -4.56 7.15 28.46
CA PRO A 276 -5.39 6.10 29.09
C PRO A 276 -6.10 5.18 28.09
N HIS A 277 -6.42 5.67 26.89
CA HIS A 277 -7.08 4.87 25.87
C HIS A 277 -6.17 3.77 25.30
N ASP A 278 -4.85 3.96 25.37
CA ASP A 278 -3.83 3.07 24.85
C ASP A 278 -3.01 2.41 25.98
N SER A 279 -3.43 2.56 27.25
CA SER A 279 -2.66 2.14 28.41
C SER A 279 -2.59 0.62 28.58
N ALA A 280 -1.54 0.14 29.25
CA ALA A 280 -1.38 -1.27 29.57
C ALA A 280 -2.50 -1.77 30.50
N GLU A 281 -2.98 -0.93 31.42
CA GLU A 281 -4.08 -1.22 32.34
C GLU A 281 -5.36 -1.54 31.57
N ARG A 282 -5.74 -0.66 30.64
CA ARG A 282 -6.91 -0.87 29.78
C ARG A 282 -6.81 -2.19 28.97
N TYR A 283 -5.65 -2.50 28.40
CA TYR A 283 -5.49 -3.73 27.63
C TYR A 283 -5.53 -4.98 28.51
N ARG A 284 -5.03 -4.90 29.75
CA ARG A 284 -5.20 -5.99 30.73
C ARG A 284 -6.67 -6.20 31.12
N GLU A 285 -7.44 -5.13 31.31
CA GLU A 285 -8.90 -5.19 31.52
C GLU A 285 -9.63 -5.84 30.33
N LEU A 286 -9.16 -5.65 29.11
CA LEU A 286 -9.66 -6.32 27.90
C LEU A 286 -9.24 -7.80 27.80
N GLY A 287 -8.44 -8.32 28.74
CA GLY A 287 -7.97 -9.70 28.76
C GLY A 287 -6.68 -9.95 27.95
N VAL A 288 -5.95 -8.89 27.59
CA VAL A 288 -4.64 -8.98 26.92
C VAL A 288 -3.53 -9.03 27.97
N GLU A 289 -2.62 -10.00 27.88
CA GLU A 289 -1.39 -9.98 28.67
C GLU A 289 -0.40 -9.00 28.06
N VAL A 290 -0.15 -7.89 28.74
CA VAL A 290 0.84 -6.88 28.31
C VAL A 290 2.19 -7.21 28.92
N VAL A 291 3.16 -7.52 28.06
CA VAL A 291 4.53 -7.91 28.43
C VAL A 291 5.46 -6.77 28.05
N LYS A 292 6.19 -6.24 29.04
CA LYS A 292 7.19 -5.20 28.82
C LYS A 292 8.53 -5.81 28.46
N GLY A 293 9.19 -5.31 27.44
CA GLY A 293 10.52 -5.70 27.03
C GLY A 293 10.71 -5.80 25.51
N HIS A 294 11.94 -5.98 25.08
CA HIS A 294 12.28 -6.17 23.67
C HIS A 294 11.96 -7.60 23.24
N ALA A 295 11.22 -7.74 22.15
CA ALA A 295 10.80 -9.02 21.59
C ALA A 295 11.74 -9.50 20.49
N ARG A 296 12.19 -10.76 20.57
CA ARG A 296 12.96 -11.39 19.49
C ARG A 296 12.29 -12.70 19.07
N LEU A 297 12.06 -12.87 17.78
CA LEU A 297 11.62 -14.15 17.21
C LEU A 297 12.73 -15.18 17.30
N VAL A 298 12.44 -16.33 17.92
CA VAL A 298 13.37 -17.46 18.04
C VAL A 298 13.09 -18.50 16.98
N ASP A 299 11.81 -18.74 16.71
CA ASP A 299 11.29 -19.67 15.72
C ASP A 299 9.91 -19.19 15.22
N PRO A 300 9.24 -19.88 14.28
CA PRO A 300 7.95 -19.49 13.72
C PRO A 300 6.79 -19.33 14.72
N TRP A 301 6.95 -19.72 15.98
CA TRP A 301 5.92 -19.71 17.02
C TRP A 301 6.39 -19.11 18.34
N THR A 302 7.70 -18.92 18.53
CA THR A 302 8.28 -18.53 19.81
C THR A 302 8.89 -17.14 19.74
N VAL A 303 8.50 -16.31 20.68
CA VAL A 303 9.04 -14.98 20.93
C VAL A 303 9.76 -14.99 22.27
N GLU A 304 10.98 -14.51 22.31
CA GLU A 304 11.76 -14.29 23.54
C GLU A 304 11.68 -12.83 23.96
N VAL A 305 11.36 -12.57 25.22
CA VAL A 305 11.28 -11.23 25.81
C VAL A 305 12.00 -11.29 27.15
N GLU A 306 13.10 -10.58 27.30
CA GLU A 306 13.92 -10.51 28.54
C GLU A 306 14.20 -11.91 29.11
N GLY A 307 14.58 -12.88 28.28
CA GLY A 307 14.86 -14.27 28.66
C GLY A 307 13.63 -15.16 28.87
N ARG A 308 12.41 -14.61 28.86
CA ARG A 308 11.16 -15.38 28.91
C ARG A 308 10.73 -15.77 27.49
N ARG A 309 10.42 -17.05 27.28
CA ARG A 309 9.89 -17.55 26.01
C ARG A 309 8.36 -17.62 26.05
N LEU A 310 7.70 -17.02 25.05
CA LEU A 310 6.27 -17.02 24.86
C LEU A 310 5.96 -17.80 23.59
N SER A 311 5.07 -18.80 23.67
CA SER A 311 4.66 -19.57 22.51
C SER A 311 3.28 -19.15 22.00
N GLY A 312 3.17 -18.81 20.70
CA GLY A 312 1.93 -18.39 20.07
C GLY A 312 1.61 -19.17 18.81
N ARG A 313 0.32 -19.51 18.62
CA ARG A 313 -0.10 -20.18 17.37
C ARG A 313 0.16 -19.31 16.15
N ARG A 314 0.05 -17.98 16.31
CA ARG A 314 0.35 -16.96 15.31
C ARG A 314 1.05 -15.78 15.96
N ILE A 315 1.81 -15.05 15.14
CA ILE A 315 2.54 -13.84 15.56
C ILE A 315 2.19 -12.72 14.58
N VAL A 316 1.97 -11.50 15.09
CA VAL A 316 1.82 -10.29 14.29
C VAL A 316 2.93 -9.31 14.63
N LEU A 317 3.72 -8.95 13.63
CA LEU A 317 4.76 -7.92 13.72
C LEU A 317 4.10 -6.54 13.52
N ALA A 318 4.19 -5.68 14.53
CA ALA A 318 3.67 -4.32 14.52
C ALA A 318 4.71 -3.33 15.07
N THR A 319 5.99 -3.58 14.76
CA THR A 319 7.16 -2.88 15.31
C THR A 319 7.31 -1.44 14.82
N GLY A 320 6.47 -1.01 13.85
CA GLY A 320 6.43 0.37 13.39
C GLY A 320 7.61 0.78 12.52
N ALA A 321 7.94 2.07 12.56
CA ALA A 321 9.04 2.68 11.84
C ALA A 321 9.75 3.71 12.72
N GLU A 322 10.93 4.13 12.32
CA GLU A 322 11.75 5.16 12.95
C GLU A 322 12.10 6.29 11.96
N PRO A 323 12.42 7.50 12.41
CA PRO A 323 12.91 8.56 11.52
C PRO A 323 14.14 8.10 10.72
N ALA A 324 14.12 8.36 9.42
CA ALA A 324 15.28 8.07 8.57
C ALA A 324 16.35 9.13 8.78
N MET A 325 17.56 8.70 9.16
CA MET A 325 18.74 9.57 9.27
C MET A 325 19.56 9.45 7.99
N PRO A 326 19.70 10.53 7.21
CA PRO A 326 20.49 10.50 5.99
C PRO A 326 21.99 10.50 6.34
N PRO A 327 22.84 9.82 5.56
CA PRO A 327 24.28 9.74 5.82
C PRO A 327 25.01 11.02 5.34
N ILE A 328 24.61 12.18 5.86
CA ILE A 328 25.23 13.47 5.53
C ILE A 328 26.38 13.72 6.51
N PRO A 329 27.61 13.96 6.03
CA PRO A 329 28.76 14.26 6.88
C PRO A 329 28.49 15.42 7.84
N GLY A 330 28.86 15.28 9.11
CA GLY A 330 28.68 16.28 10.15
C GLY A 330 27.25 16.42 10.71
N LEU A 331 26.27 15.68 10.18
CA LEU A 331 24.88 15.76 10.68
C LEU A 331 24.77 15.34 12.15
N ALA A 332 25.48 14.29 12.55
CA ALA A 332 25.46 13.82 13.95
C ALA A 332 26.04 14.85 14.93
N ASP A 333 27.05 15.62 14.48
CA ASP A 333 27.78 16.58 15.33
C ASP A 333 26.93 17.82 15.66
N VAL A 334 25.90 18.08 14.90
CA VAL A 334 24.97 19.22 15.10
C VAL A 334 23.73 18.87 15.94
N GLU A 335 23.69 17.66 16.52
CA GLU A 335 22.60 17.18 17.40
C GLU A 335 21.21 17.33 16.75
N PRO A 336 20.94 16.60 15.68
CA PRO A 336 19.70 16.78 14.90
C PRO A 336 18.47 16.38 15.71
N LEU A 337 17.42 17.16 15.58
CA LEU A 337 16.09 16.80 16.04
C LEU A 337 15.42 15.88 15.01
N THR A 338 14.57 15.01 15.49
CA THR A 338 13.67 14.19 14.68
C THR A 338 12.23 14.39 15.11
N SER A 339 11.28 13.81 14.40
CA SER A 339 9.87 13.77 14.84
C SER A 339 9.68 13.07 16.20
N GLU A 340 10.65 12.30 16.68
CA GLU A 340 10.59 11.64 17.99
C GLU A 340 11.18 12.51 19.10
N THR A 341 12.25 13.27 18.86
CA THR A 341 12.99 14.03 19.87
C THR A 341 12.55 15.48 20.01
N LEU A 342 11.85 16.02 19.00
CA LEU A 342 11.37 17.40 18.96
C LEU A 342 10.55 17.82 20.22
N TRP A 343 9.79 16.89 20.77
CA TRP A 343 8.84 17.14 21.85
C TRP A 343 9.47 17.39 23.22
N SER A 344 10.80 17.24 23.33
CA SER A 344 11.58 17.56 24.52
C SER A 344 12.07 19.02 24.57
N LEU A 345 11.82 19.82 23.53
CA LEU A 345 12.21 21.21 23.49
C LEU A 345 11.46 22.01 24.55
N THR A 346 12.21 22.74 25.37
CA THR A 346 11.69 23.68 26.38
C THR A 346 11.75 25.12 25.89
N GLU A 347 12.66 25.41 24.96
CA GLU A 347 12.88 26.73 24.39
C GLU A 347 12.69 26.69 22.87
N ARG A 348 12.12 27.74 22.33
CA ARG A 348 11.91 27.91 20.90
C ARG A 348 13.27 28.21 20.23
N PRO A 349 13.69 27.39 19.24
CA PRO A 349 14.86 27.73 18.44
C PRO A 349 14.65 29.05 17.70
N ALA A 350 15.61 29.97 17.78
CA ALA A 350 15.49 31.22 17.04
C ALA A 350 15.56 30.96 15.52
N ARG A 351 16.48 30.08 15.09
CA ARG A 351 16.63 29.65 13.68
C ARG A 351 16.49 28.14 13.57
N LEU A 352 15.42 27.69 12.90
CA LEU A 352 15.15 26.27 12.65
C LEU A 352 15.41 25.94 11.19
N LEU A 353 16.34 25.00 10.96
CA LEU A 353 16.52 24.37 9.65
C LEU A 353 15.70 23.08 9.61
N VAL A 354 14.84 22.91 8.60
CA VAL A 354 14.09 21.68 8.37
C VAL A 354 14.65 20.99 7.13
N LEU A 355 15.17 19.79 7.30
CA LEU A 355 15.68 18.96 6.22
C LEU A 355 14.57 18.01 5.75
N GLY A 356 14.04 18.26 4.55
CA GLY A 356 12.93 17.54 3.92
C GLY A 356 11.64 18.34 3.86
N GLY A 357 11.13 18.53 2.64
CA GLY A 357 9.89 19.24 2.30
C GLY A 357 8.68 18.33 2.12
N GLY A 358 8.65 17.17 2.77
CA GLY A 358 7.49 16.28 2.84
C GLY A 358 6.44 16.78 3.84
N ALA A 359 5.36 16.01 4.04
CA ALA A 359 4.24 16.36 4.93
C ALA A 359 4.70 16.79 6.34
N ILE A 360 5.51 15.96 7.00
CA ILE A 360 6.02 16.23 8.36
C ILE A 360 6.86 17.50 8.39
N GLY A 361 7.75 17.67 7.40
CA GLY A 361 8.61 18.85 7.31
C GLY A 361 7.81 20.13 7.13
N CYS A 362 6.84 20.15 6.22
CA CYS A 362 5.99 21.31 5.97
C CYS A 362 5.10 21.66 7.17
N GLU A 363 4.46 20.66 7.81
CA GLU A 363 3.62 20.86 9.01
C GLU A 363 4.40 21.49 10.16
N LEU A 364 5.59 20.96 10.45
CA LEU A 364 6.42 21.43 11.54
C LEU A 364 7.08 22.77 11.20
N ALA A 365 7.59 22.95 9.98
CA ALA A 365 8.14 24.24 9.54
C ALA A 365 7.14 25.37 9.69
N GLN A 366 5.91 25.18 9.19
CA GLN A 366 4.84 26.15 9.30
C GLN A 366 4.51 26.46 10.77
N SER A 367 4.43 25.42 11.60
CA SER A 367 4.10 25.58 13.02
C SER A 367 5.15 26.40 13.77
N PHE A 368 6.44 26.09 13.58
CA PHE A 368 7.53 26.81 14.25
C PHE A 368 7.64 28.26 13.74
N ALA A 369 7.46 28.51 12.46
CA ALA A 369 7.45 29.87 11.91
C ALA A 369 6.35 30.71 12.52
N ARG A 370 5.13 30.18 12.62
CA ARG A 370 3.98 30.85 13.27
C ARG A 370 4.18 31.12 14.76
N LEU A 371 5.03 30.31 15.39
CA LEU A 371 5.43 30.54 16.80
C LEU A 371 6.66 31.47 16.91
N GLY A 372 7.16 32.01 15.81
CA GLY A 372 8.18 33.06 15.78
C GLY A 372 9.61 32.56 15.55
N SER A 373 9.84 31.32 15.14
CA SER A 373 11.15 30.85 14.65
C SER A 373 11.41 31.35 13.22
N GLU A 374 12.64 31.81 12.96
CA GLU A 374 13.11 31.95 11.58
C GLU A 374 13.34 30.54 11.02
N THR A 375 12.48 30.15 10.07
CA THR A 375 12.43 28.75 9.60
C THR A 375 12.84 28.65 8.15
N THR A 376 13.76 27.73 7.85
CA THR A 376 14.17 27.40 6.47
C THR A 376 13.94 25.93 6.21
N VAL A 377 13.23 25.59 5.13
CA VAL A 377 13.06 24.23 4.63
C VAL A 377 14.02 23.99 3.46
N VAL A 378 14.81 22.93 3.54
CA VAL A 378 15.66 22.45 2.44
C VAL A 378 15.12 21.13 1.92
N GLU A 379 14.78 21.09 0.62
CA GLU A 379 14.26 19.89 -0.05
C GLU A 379 15.13 19.57 -1.27
N ALA A 380 15.62 18.33 -1.35
CA ALA A 380 16.45 17.88 -2.45
C ALA A 380 15.67 17.70 -3.77
N LEU A 381 14.38 17.39 -3.68
CA LEU A 381 13.50 17.28 -4.83
C LEU A 381 13.10 18.69 -5.34
N PRO A 382 12.72 18.81 -6.63
CA PRO A 382 12.42 20.11 -7.26
C PRO A 382 11.27 20.89 -6.58
N ARG A 383 10.38 20.22 -5.84
CA ARG A 383 9.22 20.85 -5.20
C ARG A 383 8.87 20.20 -3.85
N LEU A 384 8.19 20.96 -3.01
CA LEU A 384 7.63 20.45 -1.77
C LEU A 384 6.56 19.39 -2.05
N ILE A 385 6.33 18.49 -1.07
CA ILE A 385 5.29 17.45 -1.16
C ILE A 385 5.22 16.78 -2.53
N ALA A 386 6.36 16.40 -3.08
CA ALA A 386 6.56 15.96 -4.47
C ALA A 386 5.66 14.77 -4.91
N ARG A 387 5.00 14.09 -3.97
CA ARG A 387 4.01 13.03 -4.24
C ARG A 387 2.62 13.55 -4.59
N GLU A 388 2.36 14.83 -4.31
CA GLU A 388 1.10 15.49 -4.65
C GLU A 388 1.24 16.21 -6.00
N ASP A 389 0.12 16.67 -6.57
CA ASP A 389 0.12 17.41 -7.84
C ASP A 389 0.81 18.79 -7.69
N GLU A 390 1.21 19.34 -8.83
CA GLU A 390 1.97 20.60 -8.89
C GLU A 390 1.21 21.78 -8.29
N ASP A 391 -0.10 21.89 -8.57
CA ASP A 391 -0.96 22.94 -8.02
C ASP A 391 -1.03 22.89 -6.48
N SER A 392 -1.07 21.70 -5.89
CA SER A 392 -1.01 21.50 -4.45
C SER A 392 0.34 21.88 -3.86
N SER A 393 1.43 21.54 -4.58
CA SER A 393 2.79 21.90 -4.19
C SER A 393 3.01 23.41 -4.22
N GLU A 394 2.48 24.10 -5.23
CA GLU A 394 2.57 25.55 -5.37
C GLU A 394 1.77 26.27 -4.29
N MET A 395 0.55 25.80 -4.00
CA MET A 395 -0.25 26.31 -2.90
C MET A 395 0.47 26.16 -1.55
N MET A 396 1.12 25.00 -1.31
CA MET A 396 1.94 24.77 -0.13
C MET A 396 3.10 25.76 -0.05
N ARG A 397 3.80 25.98 -1.16
CA ARG A 397 4.91 26.92 -1.22
C ARG A 397 4.47 28.35 -0.91
N ALA A 398 3.33 28.78 -1.48
CA ALA A 398 2.74 30.08 -1.21
C ALA A 398 2.33 30.24 0.26
N ALA A 399 1.70 29.24 0.85
CA ALA A 399 1.29 29.24 2.25
C ALA A 399 2.50 29.34 3.20
N LEU A 400 3.57 28.57 2.95
CA LEU A 400 4.79 28.65 3.74
C LEU A 400 5.49 30.00 3.60
N ALA A 401 5.51 30.58 2.38
CA ALA A 401 6.06 31.90 2.14
C ALA A 401 5.26 33.00 2.89
N SER A 402 3.91 32.90 2.93
CA SER A 402 3.06 33.81 3.71
C SER A 402 3.34 33.74 5.21
N ASP A 403 3.76 32.59 5.70
CA ASP A 403 4.21 32.36 7.08
C ASP A 403 5.72 32.68 7.28
N ARG A 404 6.37 33.32 6.30
CA ARG A 404 7.78 33.72 6.31
C ARG A 404 8.76 32.55 6.42
N VAL A 405 8.37 31.37 5.96
CA VAL A 405 9.28 30.21 5.82
C VAL A 405 10.09 30.37 4.54
N THR A 406 11.40 30.31 4.66
CA THR A 406 12.30 30.24 3.50
C THR A 406 12.31 28.84 2.92
N VAL A 407 11.98 28.68 1.65
CA VAL A 407 11.96 27.37 0.97
C VAL A 407 13.11 27.29 -0.03
N VAL A 408 13.98 26.29 0.14
CA VAL A 408 15.08 25.95 -0.76
C VAL A 408 14.80 24.55 -1.32
N ALA A 409 14.18 24.49 -2.49
CA ALA A 409 13.85 23.24 -3.18
C ALA A 409 14.80 22.98 -4.35
N GLY A 410 15.00 21.71 -4.72
CA GLY A 410 15.89 21.27 -5.79
C GLY A 410 17.37 21.28 -5.41
N VAL A 411 17.70 21.41 -4.11
CA VAL A 411 19.08 21.51 -3.64
C VAL A 411 19.28 20.60 -2.42
N ALA A 412 20.29 19.74 -2.48
CA ALA A 412 20.65 18.87 -1.36
C ALA A 412 21.60 19.58 -0.36
N VAL A 413 21.59 19.14 0.89
CA VAL A 413 22.63 19.47 1.87
C VAL A 413 23.78 18.49 1.69
N ASN A 414 25.00 18.98 1.45
CA ASN A 414 26.18 18.17 1.26
C ASN A 414 26.87 17.84 2.61
N THR A 415 26.99 18.83 3.50
CA THR A 415 27.67 18.65 4.78
C THR A 415 27.10 19.57 5.84
N PHE A 416 27.30 19.18 7.10
CA PHE A 416 27.09 20.05 8.24
C PHE A 416 28.42 20.35 8.93
N SER A 417 28.53 21.54 9.50
CA SER A 417 29.69 21.93 10.30
C SER A 417 29.27 22.63 11.58
N ARG A 418 30.09 22.45 12.63
CA ARG A 418 29.91 23.10 13.92
C ARG A 418 31.21 23.76 14.33
N ASP A 419 31.15 25.06 14.62
CA ASP A 419 32.27 25.81 15.20
C ASP A 419 31.75 26.52 16.46
N GLY A 420 32.07 25.95 17.62
CA GLY A 420 31.54 26.36 18.91
C GLY A 420 30.01 26.30 18.94
N LEU A 421 29.37 27.46 19.06
CA LEU A 421 27.91 27.59 19.04
C LEU A 421 27.32 27.79 17.64
N SER A 422 28.15 28.03 16.63
CA SER A 422 27.70 28.24 15.25
C SER A 422 27.51 26.90 14.56
N ARG A 423 26.32 26.67 14.01
CA ARG A 423 26.00 25.50 13.19
C ARG A 423 25.67 25.96 11.78
N MET A 424 26.26 25.29 10.78
CA MET A 424 26.11 25.62 9.36
C MET A 424 25.73 24.38 8.57
N ALA A 425 24.82 24.55 7.60
CA ALA A 425 24.51 23.56 6.56
C ALA A 425 25.07 24.08 5.22
N HIS A 426 25.90 23.29 4.57
CA HIS A 426 26.50 23.62 3.27
C HIS A 426 25.72 22.91 2.17
N LEU A 427 25.12 23.68 1.28
CA LEU A 427 24.28 23.20 0.19
C LEU A 427 25.11 22.82 -1.04
N ALA A 428 24.54 21.98 -1.90
CA ALA A 428 25.17 21.52 -3.13
C ALA A 428 25.41 22.65 -4.15
N ASP A 429 24.68 23.76 -4.07
CA ASP A 429 24.83 24.95 -4.91
C ASP A 429 25.81 25.99 -4.37
N GLY A 430 26.54 25.66 -3.29
CA GLY A 430 27.55 26.51 -2.67
C GLY A 430 27.03 27.46 -1.60
N ARG A 431 25.71 27.56 -1.38
CA ARG A 431 25.17 28.35 -0.25
C ARG A 431 25.45 27.70 1.08
N ALA A 432 25.57 28.52 2.13
CA ALA A 432 25.72 28.07 3.51
C ALA A 432 24.61 28.70 4.37
N LEU A 433 23.90 27.89 5.14
CA LEU A 433 22.79 28.31 5.98
C LEU A 433 23.16 28.15 7.45
N ARG A 434 23.06 29.25 8.20
CA ARG A 434 23.26 29.24 9.66
C ARG A 434 21.95 28.84 10.35
N PHE A 435 22.05 27.97 11.38
CA PHE A 435 20.89 27.54 12.15
C PHE A 435 21.27 27.28 13.62
N ASP A 436 20.26 27.21 14.49
CA ASP A 436 20.43 26.85 15.91
C ASP A 436 20.05 25.40 16.16
N ARG A 437 19.02 24.90 15.47
CA ARG A 437 18.59 23.50 15.48
C ARG A 437 18.25 23.05 14.06
N VAL A 438 18.54 21.78 13.77
CA VAL A 438 18.10 21.14 12.53
C VAL A 438 17.10 20.02 12.84
N LEU A 439 15.97 20.02 12.14
CA LEU A 439 14.94 18.97 12.19
C LEU A 439 15.07 18.10 10.94
N VAL A 440 15.32 16.81 11.13
CA VAL A 440 15.39 15.83 10.04
C VAL A 440 14.01 15.23 9.80
N ALA A 441 13.43 15.48 8.62
CA ALA A 441 12.10 15.06 8.19
C ALA A 441 12.11 14.42 6.79
N VAL A 442 13.17 13.67 6.43
CA VAL A 442 13.40 13.07 5.10
C VAL A 442 12.71 11.72 4.89
N GLY A 443 11.89 11.29 5.82
CA GLY A 443 11.12 10.05 5.74
C GLY A 443 11.28 9.16 6.96
N ARG A 444 10.75 7.93 6.85
CA ARG A 444 10.75 6.93 7.92
C ARG A 444 11.23 5.59 7.40
N ARG A 445 11.95 4.85 8.22
CA ARG A 445 12.47 3.51 7.95
C ARG A 445 11.74 2.47 8.80
N PRO A 446 11.21 1.37 8.22
CA PRO A 446 10.63 0.27 8.99
C PRO A 446 11.59 -0.29 10.04
N ARG A 447 11.10 -0.55 11.25
CA ARG A 447 11.86 -1.20 12.33
C ARG A 447 11.85 -2.72 12.11
N THR A 448 12.89 -3.21 11.42
CA THR A 448 13.05 -4.64 11.10
C THR A 448 14.25 -5.29 11.78
N ARG A 449 15.16 -4.51 12.36
CA ARG A 449 16.40 -5.01 12.95
C ARG A 449 16.24 -5.36 14.43
N GLY A 450 16.93 -6.41 14.88
CA GLY A 450 16.94 -6.84 16.28
C GLY A 450 15.81 -7.78 16.67
N PHE A 451 14.83 -8.00 15.81
CA PHE A 451 13.66 -8.82 16.10
C PHE A 451 13.77 -10.29 15.65
N GLY A 452 14.92 -10.74 15.16
CA GLY A 452 15.12 -12.11 14.66
C GLY A 452 14.51 -12.36 13.27
N LEU A 453 14.28 -11.31 12.48
CA LEU A 453 13.65 -11.42 11.15
C LEU A 453 14.60 -11.98 10.11
N GLU A 454 15.88 -11.61 10.18
CA GLU A 454 16.95 -12.08 9.29
C GLU A 454 17.14 -13.59 9.43
N GLU A 455 17.20 -14.10 10.66
CA GLU A 455 17.42 -15.51 10.98
C GLU A 455 16.28 -16.41 10.49
N LEU A 456 15.06 -15.87 10.48
CA LEU A 456 13.89 -16.55 9.92
C LEU A 456 13.73 -16.31 8.40
N GLY A 457 14.65 -15.56 7.78
CA GLY A 457 14.62 -15.24 6.36
C GLY A 457 13.38 -14.45 5.95
N LEU A 458 12.85 -13.56 6.80
CA LEU A 458 11.63 -12.78 6.54
C LEU A 458 11.89 -11.53 5.72
N LEU A 459 13.18 -11.13 5.57
CA LEU A 459 13.56 -9.93 4.85
C LEU A 459 14.00 -10.26 3.41
N GLU A 460 13.58 -9.42 2.47
CA GLU A 460 14.08 -9.36 1.10
C GLU A 460 14.65 -7.96 0.87
N ASP A 461 15.93 -7.86 0.54
CA ASP A 461 16.66 -6.58 0.42
C ASP A 461 16.45 -5.66 1.64
N GLY A 462 16.49 -6.25 2.85
CA GLY A 462 16.32 -5.55 4.12
C GLY A 462 14.88 -5.09 4.43
N ARG A 463 13.90 -5.49 3.62
CA ARG A 463 12.48 -5.13 3.77
C ARG A 463 11.64 -6.35 4.14
N LEU A 464 10.70 -6.15 5.04
CA LEU A 464 9.71 -7.18 5.38
C LEU A 464 8.66 -7.27 4.27
N VAL A 465 8.56 -8.45 3.64
CA VAL A 465 7.61 -8.69 2.54
C VAL A 465 6.40 -9.47 3.04
N VAL A 466 5.21 -8.98 2.72
CA VAL A 466 3.94 -9.64 3.01
C VAL A 466 3.09 -9.79 1.75
N ASP A 467 2.26 -10.83 1.74
CA ASP A 467 1.24 -11.06 0.70
C ASP A 467 0.02 -10.11 0.86
N ASP A 468 -0.98 -10.26 0.00
CA ASP A 468 -2.24 -9.49 0.04
C ASP A 468 -3.13 -9.80 1.27
N ARG A 469 -2.73 -10.77 2.11
CA ARG A 469 -3.37 -11.15 3.37
C ARG A 469 -2.54 -10.74 4.58
N LEU A 470 -1.50 -9.95 4.37
CA LEU A 470 -0.53 -9.47 5.37
C LEU A 470 0.29 -10.58 6.02
N ARG A 471 0.41 -11.74 5.37
CA ARG A 471 1.17 -12.88 5.81
C ARG A 471 2.57 -12.81 5.21
N THR A 472 3.59 -13.10 6.02
CA THR A 472 4.97 -13.23 5.56
C THR A 472 5.18 -14.56 4.83
N ARG A 473 6.40 -14.80 4.34
CA ARG A 473 6.77 -16.11 3.77
C ARG A 473 6.69 -17.27 4.79
N VAL A 474 6.76 -16.96 6.10
CA VAL A 474 6.50 -17.92 7.18
C VAL A 474 5.01 -17.87 7.54
N PRO A 475 4.23 -18.92 7.30
CA PRO A 475 2.75 -18.87 7.36
C PRO A 475 2.14 -18.55 8.72
N THR A 476 2.94 -18.63 9.78
CA THR A 476 2.51 -18.34 11.17
C THR A 476 2.71 -16.88 11.55
N ILE A 477 3.48 -16.12 10.73
CA ILE A 477 3.87 -14.75 11.03
C ILE A 477 3.21 -13.80 10.04
N TYR A 478 2.55 -12.79 10.56
CA TYR A 478 1.88 -11.69 9.86
C TYR A 478 2.54 -10.37 10.21
N ALA A 479 2.25 -9.32 9.46
CA ALA A 479 2.69 -7.98 9.81
C ALA A 479 1.61 -6.94 9.53
N ALA A 480 1.60 -5.86 10.34
CA ALA A 480 0.68 -4.74 10.20
C ALA A 480 1.37 -3.41 10.54
N GLY A 481 0.93 -2.34 9.89
CA GLY A 481 1.44 -0.98 10.12
C GLY A 481 2.74 -0.69 9.39
N ASP A 482 3.49 0.29 9.90
CA ASP A 482 4.63 0.92 9.24
C ASP A 482 5.80 -0.02 8.97
N VAL A 483 5.89 -1.14 9.70
CA VAL A 483 6.91 -2.18 9.48
C VAL A 483 6.85 -2.78 8.07
N ILE A 484 5.69 -2.75 7.40
CA ILE A 484 5.53 -3.21 6.02
C ILE A 484 6.17 -2.24 5.01
N GLY A 485 6.31 -0.95 5.35
CA GLY A 485 6.95 0.06 4.51
C GLY A 485 6.12 0.56 3.32
N ARG A 486 4.86 0.13 3.14
CA ARG A 486 4.02 0.54 1.99
C ARG A 486 3.27 1.85 2.25
N LEU A 487 2.44 1.89 3.27
CA LEU A 487 1.62 3.04 3.68
C LEU A 487 1.90 3.29 5.16
N GLN A 488 2.71 4.30 5.45
CA GLN A 488 3.13 4.66 6.81
C GLN A 488 2.20 5.74 7.38
N PHE A 489 0.94 5.33 7.62
CA PHE A 489 -0.11 6.18 8.17
C PHE A 489 -0.85 5.43 9.28
N THR A 490 -1.26 6.15 10.33
CA THR A 490 -1.97 5.58 11.47
C THR A 490 -3.26 4.85 11.07
N HIS A 491 -4.06 5.43 10.17
CA HIS A 491 -5.29 4.80 9.70
C HIS A 491 -5.03 3.60 8.77
N ALA A 492 -3.92 3.58 8.01
CA ALA A 492 -3.47 2.39 7.30
C ALA A 492 -3.08 1.29 8.27
N ALA A 493 -2.34 1.65 9.35
CA ALA A 493 -1.94 0.71 10.38
C ALA A 493 -3.14 0.05 11.06
N GLY A 494 -4.19 0.83 11.41
CA GLY A 494 -5.44 0.32 11.97
C GLY A 494 -6.18 -0.61 11.00
N GLN A 495 -6.26 -0.25 9.73
CA GLN A 495 -6.90 -1.08 8.70
C GLN A 495 -6.12 -2.39 8.47
N TYR A 496 -4.79 -2.33 8.35
CA TYR A 496 -3.94 -3.51 8.23
C TYR A 496 -4.06 -4.41 9.48
N ALA A 497 -4.15 -3.83 10.67
CA ALA A 497 -4.30 -4.54 11.92
C ALA A 497 -5.55 -5.43 11.92
N TRP A 498 -6.67 -4.93 11.40
CA TRP A 498 -7.90 -5.72 11.27
C TRP A 498 -7.69 -6.95 10.38
N PHE A 499 -7.11 -6.77 9.20
CA PHE A 499 -6.84 -7.88 8.28
C PHE A 499 -5.82 -8.87 8.85
N ALA A 500 -4.76 -8.38 9.50
CA ALA A 500 -3.75 -9.23 10.12
C ALA A 500 -4.33 -10.06 11.26
N ALA A 501 -5.14 -9.45 12.17
CA ALA A 501 -5.81 -10.14 13.26
C ALA A 501 -6.76 -11.23 12.76
N MET A 502 -7.66 -10.87 11.82
CA MET A 502 -8.63 -11.81 11.26
C MET A 502 -7.97 -12.96 10.51
N ASN A 503 -6.94 -12.68 9.71
CA ASN A 503 -6.20 -13.71 9.00
C ASN A 503 -5.35 -14.59 9.94
N ALA A 504 -4.76 -14.01 10.99
CA ALA A 504 -3.99 -14.77 11.98
C ALA A 504 -4.89 -15.73 12.78
N LEU A 505 -6.08 -15.31 13.17
CA LEU A 505 -6.99 -16.11 13.99
C LEU A 505 -7.81 -17.11 13.16
N PHE A 506 -8.35 -16.66 12.02
CA PHE A 506 -9.36 -17.38 11.26
C PHE A 506 -8.96 -17.69 9.82
N GLY A 507 -7.75 -17.29 9.38
CA GLY A 507 -7.28 -17.46 8.00
C GLY A 507 -7.20 -18.90 7.51
N ASP A 508 -7.18 -19.88 8.43
CA ASP A 508 -7.25 -21.30 8.07
C ASP A 508 -8.66 -21.71 7.56
N PHE A 509 -9.71 -20.96 7.94
CA PHE A 509 -11.10 -21.20 7.53
C PHE A 509 -11.54 -20.22 6.44
N LYS A 510 -11.30 -18.93 6.65
CA LYS A 510 -11.62 -17.85 5.72
C LYS A 510 -10.52 -16.82 5.76
N SER A 511 -10.10 -16.33 4.61
CA SER A 511 -9.05 -15.33 4.51
C SER A 511 -9.57 -14.04 3.85
N TRP A 512 -9.04 -12.90 4.30
CA TRP A 512 -9.39 -11.57 3.85
C TRP A 512 -8.18 -10.90 3.19
N LYS A 513 -8.40 -10.26 2.04
CA LYS A 513 -7.38 -9.48 1.36
C LYS A 513 -7.42 -8.04 1.83
N ALA A 514 -6.26 -7.50 2.19
CA ALA A 514 -6.11 -6.09 2.50
C ALA A 514 -6.32 -5.27 1.22
N ASP A 515 -7.42 -4.52 1.16
CA ASP A 515 -7.75 -3.64 0.04
C ASP A 515 -7.44 -2.18 0.43
N THR A 516 -6.42 -1.63 -0.23
CA THR A 516 -5.96 -0.25 -0.04
C THR A 516 -6.10 0.59 -1.31
N LYS A 517 -6.94 0.18 -2.26
CA LYS A 517 -7.14 0.91 -3.52
C LYS A 517 -7.74 2.30 -3.31
N VAL A 518 -8.65 2.42 -2.34
CA VAL A 518 -9.22 3.70 -1.93
C VAL A 518 -8.58 4.05 -0.59
N PHE A 519 -7.55 4.89 -0.64
CA PHE A 519 -6.76 5.28 0.51
C PHE A 519 -6.68 6.80 0.61
N PRO A 520 -7.26 7.42 1.67
CA PRO A 520 -7.17 8.85 1.90
C PRO A 520 -5.84 9.22 2.59
N SER A 521 -5.30 10.37 2.24
CA SER A 521 -4.15 10.99 2.92
C SER A 521 -4.41 12.48 3.14
N VAL A 522 -3.88 13.03 4.23
CA VAL A 522 -4.02 14.45 4.57
C VAL A 522 -2.68 14.98 5.06
N ILE A 523 -2.30 16.15 4.58
CA ILE A 523 -1.23 17.00 5.09
C ILE A 523 -1.92 18.13 5.86
N TYR A 524 -1.62 18.23 7.15
CA TYR A 524 -2.34 19.13 8.08
C TYR A 524 -1.69 20.51 8.22
N THR A 525 -1.11 21.01 7.15
CA THR A 525 -0.71 22.42 7.05
C THR A 525 -1.97 23.31 7.01
N ASP A 526 -1.79 24.60 6.95
CA ASP A 526 -2.87 25.57 6.78
C ASP A 526 -2.52 26.47 5.57
N PRO A 527 -3.18 26.23 4.41
CA PRO A 527 -4.28 25.29 4.17
C PRO A 527 -3.87 23.81 4.23
N GLU A 528 -4.85 22.92 4.50
CA GLU A 528 -4.69 21.47 4.43
C GLU A 528 -4.64 21.00 2.98
N ILE A 529 -3.95 19.87 2.74
CA ILE A 529 -3.98 19.18 1.44
C ILE A 529 -4.41 17.73 1.68
N ALA A 530 -5.54 17.36 1.11
CA ALA A 530 -6.15 16.04 1.29
C ALA A 530 -6.37 15.35 -0.06
N ARG A 531 -6.05 14.05 -0.14
CA ARG A 531 -6.19 13.28 -1.39
C ARG A 531 -6.71 11.87 -1.12
N VAL A 532 -7.55 11.39 -2.05
CA VAL A 532 -7.94 9.98 -2.16
C VAL A 532 -7.92 9.53 -3.61
N GLY A 533 -7.41 8.35 -3.88
CA GLY A 533 -7.25 7.81 -5.23
C GLY A 533 -6.06 8.40 -5.99
N LEU A 534 -6.19 8.50 -7.31
CA LEU A 534 -5.11 8.94 -8.19
C LEU A 534 -4.90 10.45 -8.16
N SER A 535 -3.66 10.89 -8.15
CA SER A 535 -3.29 12.23 -8.57
C SER A 535 -3.22 12.33 -10.10
N GLU A 536 -3.16 13.53 -10.66
CA GLU A 536 -2.93 13.73 -12.10
C GLU A 536 -1.58 13.14 -12.53
N THR A 537 -0.56 13.36 -11.72
CA THR A 537 0.79 12.84 -11.95
C THR A 537 0.77 11.31 -12.03
N GLU A 538 0.14 10.64 -11.06
CA GLU A 538 0.00 9.19 -11.06
C GLU A 538 -0.84 8.66 -12.23
N ALA A 539 -1.90 9.39 -12.63
CA ALA A 539 -2.72 9.01 -13.77
C ALA A 539 -1.93 9.10 -15.09
N ARG A 540 -1.15 10.19 -15.29
CA ARG A 540 -0.27 10.36 -16.47
C ARG A 540 0.81 9.29 -16.55
N GLU A 541 1.51 9.02 -15.44
CA GLU A 541 2.56 7.99 -15.36
C GLU A 541 2.04 6.58 -15.68
N ARG A 542 0.79 6.29 -15.29
CA ARG A 542 0.13 4.99 -15.54
C ARG A 542 -0.61 4.92 -16.88
N GLY A 543 -0.62 6.00 -17.67
CA GLY A 543 -1.37 6.06 -18.94
C GLY A 543 -2.89 5.94 -18.78
N ILE A 544 -3.45 6.35 -17.63
CA ILE A 544 -4.88 6.30 -17.35
C ILE A 544 -5.53 7.58 -17.87
N ALA A 545 -6.47 7.45 -18.80
CA ALA A 545 -7.23 8.59 -19.30
C ALA A 545 -8.17 9.14 -18.21
N TYR A 546 -8.22 10.45 -18.05
CA TYR A 546 -9.06 11.14 -17.07
C TYR A 546 -9.57 12.47 -17.60
N GLU A 547 -10.63 12.97 -16.98
CA GLU A 547 -11.13 14.35 -17.07
C GLU A 547 -11.02 15.02 -15.71
N ILE A 548 -10.85 16.34 -15.71
CA ILE A 548 -10.75 17.14 -14.49
C ILE A 548 -12.02 17.97 -14.33
N THR A 549 -12.59 17.93 -13.13
CA THR A 549 -13.55 18.92 -12.65
C THR A 549 -12.96 19.64 -11.45
N ARG A 550 -12.95 20.96 -11.47
CA ARG A 550 -12.44 21.82 -10.41
C ARG A 550 -13.52 22.77 -9.94
N TYR A 551 -13.55 22.97 -8.63
CA TYR A 551 -14.39 23.97 -7.95
C TYR A 551 -13.49 24.78 -7.00
N ASP A 552 -13.49 26.09 -7.12
CA ASP A 552 -12.67 26.95 -6.27
C ASP A 552 -13.42 27.31 -4.98
N LEU A 553 -12.75 27.20 -3.82
CA LEU A 553 -13.34 27.48 -2.52
C LEU A 553 -13.68 28.96 -2.35
N ALA A 554 -13.17 29.84 -3.21
CA ALA A 554 -13.56 31.26 -3.28
C ALA A 554 -15.06 31.46 -3.59
N GLU A 555 -15.71 30.45 -4.17
CA GLU A 555 -17.15 30.47 -4.49
C GLU A 555 -18.01 29.81 -3.40
N LEU A 556 -17.40 29.26 -2.34
CA LEU A 556 -18.10 28.57 -1.27
C LEU A 556 -18.50 29.57 -0.15
N ASP A 557 -19.79 29.78 0.04
CA ASP A 557 -20.32 30.73 1.03
C ASP A 557 -19.75 30.50 2.43
N ARG A 558 -19.62 29.24 2.84
CA ARG A 558 -19.04 28.92 4.15
C ARG A 558 -17.56 29.29 4.25
N ALA A 559 -16.79 29.11 3.21
CA ALA A 559 -15.38 29.46 3.17
C ALA A 559 -15.19 30.99 3.22
N ILE A 560 -16.06 31.72 2.53
CA ILE A 560 -16.11 33.19 2.57
C ILE A 560 -16.47 33.68 4.00
N ALA A 561 -17.50 33.08 4.60
CA ALA A 561 -17.92 33.45 5.95
C ALA A 561 -16.86 33.18 7.02
N ASP A 562 -16.06 32.13 6.85
CA ASP A 562 -14.97 31.76 7.76
C ASP A 562 -13.64 32.49 7.44
N ASP A 563 -13.60 33.41 6.44
CA ASP A 563 -12.38 34.07 5.92
C ASP A 563 -11.26 33.08 5.56
N ALA A 564 -11.66 31.95 4.95
CA ALA A 564 -10.79 30.81 4.65
C ALA A 564 -11.06 30.24 3.24
N ASN A 565 -11.29 31.15 2.28
CA ASN A 565 -11.76 30.85 0.92
C ASN A 565 -10.65 30.56 -0.09
N GLU A 566 -9.41 30.45 0.35
CA GLU A 566 -8.30 29.99 -0.49
C GLU A 566 -8.36 28.48 -0.68
N GLY A 567 -8.30 28.04 -1.95
CA GLY A 567 -8.21 26.61 -2.24
C GLY A 567 -9.17 26.10 -3.29
N PHE A 568 -9.18 24.78 -3.45
CA PHE A 568 -9.98 24.12 -4.48
C PHE A 568 -10.33 22.68 -4.13
N VAL A 569 -11.37 22.18 -4.78
CA VAL A 569 -11.69 20.74 -4.92
C VAL A 569 -11.45 20.35 -6.36
N LYS A 570 -10.56 19.39 -6.60
CA LYS A 570 -10.22 18.84 -7.92
C LYS A 570 -10.56 17.36 -7.96
N VAL A 571 -11.41 16.97 -8.91
CA VAL A 571 -11.86 15.58 -9.07
C VAL A 571 -11.44 15.07 -10.44
N LEU A 572 -10.77 13.92 -10.46
CA LEU A 572 -10.46 13.17 -11.67
C LEU A 572 -11.56 12.13 -11.90
N THR A 573 -12.17 12.13 -13.08
CA THR A 573 -13.17 11.14 -13.48
C THR A 573 -12.76 10.39 -14.73
N VAL A 574 -13.39 9.22 -14.95
CA VAL A 574 -13.27 8.52 -16.23
C VAL A 574 -13.90 9.38 -17.32
N PRO A 575 -13.25 9.59 -18.49
CA PRO A 575 -13.78 10.42 -19.58
C PRO A 575 -15.25 10.09 -19.92
N GLY A 576 -16.10 11.12 -19.90
CA GLY A 576 -17.53 11.02 -20.18
C GLY A 576 -18.35 10.25 -19.13
N LYS A 577 -17.79 9.91 -17.96
CA LYS A 577 -18.48 9.20 -16.88
C LYS A 577 -18.23 9.87 -15.54
N ASP A 578 -19.24 9.83 -14.67
CA ASP A 578 -19.17 10.39 -13.31
C ASP A 578 -18.35 9.55 -12.31
N ARG A 579 -17.73 8.46 -12.77
CA ARG A 579 -16.90 7.56 -11.95
C ARG A 579 -15.62 8.26 -11.52
N ILE A 580 -15.46 8.40 -10.22
CA ILE A 580 -14.30 9.07 -9.60
C ILE A 580 -13.07 8.16 -9.66
N LEU A 581 -11.95 8.70 -10.13
CA LEU A 581 -10.63 8.07 -10.15
C LEU A 581 -9.74 8.58 -9.01
N GLY A 582 -9.88 9.86 -8.67
CA GLY A 582 -9.17 10.50 -7.60
C GLY A 582 -9.73 11.87 -7.27
N VAL A 583 -9.44 12.34 -6.07
CA VAL A 583 -9.86 13.64 -5.57
C VAL A 583 -8.71 14.27 -4.81
N THR A 584 -8.40 15.53 -5.11
CA THR A 584 -7.50 16.38 -4.34
C THR A 584 -8.27 17.60 -3.84
N ILE A 585 -8.24 17.84 -2.55
CA ILE A 585 -8.79 19.03 -1.91
C ILE A 585 -7.63 19.78 -1.27
N ALA A 586 -7.44 21.02 -1.64
CA ALA A 586 -6.47 21.90 -1.02
C ALA A 586 -7.23 23.11 -0.45
N GLY A 587 -7.19 23.34 0.86
CA GLY A 587 -7.95 24.39 1.51
C GLY A 587 -8.24 24.10 2.98
N ALA A 588 -8.97 25.00 3.63
CA ALA A 588 -9.39 24.78 5.00
C ALA A 588 -10.31 23.55 5.10
N ARG A 589 -10.11 22.73 6.15
CA ARG A 589 -10.91 21.52 6.42
C ARG A 589 -10.92 20.49 5.29
N ALA A 590 -9.88 20.45 4.45
CA ALA A 590 -9.79 19.52 3.33
C ALA A 590 -9.88 18.05 3.81
N GLY A 591 -9.27 17.74 4.96
CA GLY A 591 -9.33 16.40 5.55
C GLY A 591 -10.75 15.97 5.92
N ASP A 592 -11.57 16.89 6.47
CA ASP A 592 -12.96 16.61 6.85
C ASP A 592 -13.84 16.39 5.60
N MET A 593 -13.66 17.21 4.56
CA MET A 593 -14.42 17.11 3.30
C MET A 593 -14.10 15.83 2.51
N LEU A 594 -12.88 15.29 2.63
CA LEU A 594 -12.44 14.12 1.88
C LEU A 594 -13.24 12.84 2.21
N GLY A 595 -13.84 12.77 3.39
CA GLY A 595 -14.56 11.59 3.87
C GLY A 595 -15.69 11.14 2.94
N GLU A 596 -16.47 12.06 2.41
CA GLU A 596 -17.58 11.79 1.48
C GLU A 596 -17.09 11.18 0.17
N PHE A 597 -16.06 11.77 -0.44
CA PHE A 597 -15.44 11.22 -1.66
C PHE A 597 -14.82 9.85 -1.42
N THR A 598 -14.20 9.63 -0.27
CA THR A 598 -13.65 8.33 0.11
C THR A 598 -14.73 7.26 0.18
N LEU A 599 -15.89 7.59 0.79
CA LEU A 599 -17.04 6.70 0.87
C LEU A 599 -17.61 6.42 -0.52
N ALA A 600 -17.81 7.48 -1.33
CA ALA A 600 -18.31 7.35 -2.70
C ALA A 600 -17.42 6.42 -3.54
N MET A 601 -16.11 6.66 -3.55
CA MET A 601 -15.15 5.82 -4.28
C MET A 601 -15.14 4.37 -3.78
N ARG A 602 -15.20 4.15 -2.47
CA ARG A 602 -15.20 2.81 -1.85
C ARG A 602 -16.39 1.97 -2.29
N HIS A 603 -17.55 2.61 -2.48
CA HIS A 603 -18.80 1.96 -2.89
C HIS A 603 -19.09 2.09 -4.38
N GLY A 604 -18.16 2.63 -5.18
CA GLY A 604 -18.32 2.79 -6.63
C GLY A 604 -19.39 3.81 -7.02
N LEU A 605 -19.70 4.76 -6.12
CA LEU A 605 -20.60 5.87 -6.39
C LEU A 605 -19.85 6.97 -7.17
N GLY A 606 -20.54 7.58 -8.13
CA GLY A 606 -20.00 8.68 -8.93
C GLY A 606 -20.48 10.05 -8.45
N LEU A 607 -20.06 11.11 -9.16
CA LEU A 607 -20.43 12.50 -8.85
C LEU A 607 -21.95 12.74 -8.87
N ASN A 608 -22.71 12.03 -9.71
CA ASN A 608 -24.18 12.15 -9.71
C ASN A 608 -24.81 11.68 -8.39
N ALA A 609 -24.21 10.73 -7.68
CA ALA A 609 -24.69 10.31 -6.37
C ALA A 609 -24.45 11.41 -5.33
N ILE A 610 -23.28 12.05 -5.34
CA ILE A 610 -22.97 13.20 -4.48
C ILE A 610 -23.93 14.36 -4.77
N LEU A 611 -24.16 14.71 -6.04
CA LEU A 611 -25.07 15.79 -6.44
C LEU A 611 -26.51 15.61 -5.91
N ARG A 612 -26.98 14.35 -5.83
CA ARG A 612 -28.33 14.03 -5.32
C ARG A 612 -28.42 13.99 -3.79
N THR A 613 -27.28 14.03 -3.11
CA THR A 613 -27.23 14.06 -1.64
C THR A 613 -27.51 15.46 -1.15
N ILE A 614 -28.38 15.61 -0.14
CA ILE A 614 -28.66 16.89 0.47
C ILE A 614 -27.53 17.21 1.46
N HIS A 615 -26.92 18.37 1.29
CA HIS A 615 -25.88 18.88 2.18
C HIS A 615 -26.44 20.03 3.04
N PRO A 616 -26.01 20.15 4.30
CA PRO A 616 -26.41 21.27 5.13
C PRO A 616 -25.80 22.58 4.61
N TYR A 617 -26.60 23.64 4.59
CA TYR A 617 -26.18 24.97 4.16
C TYR A 617 -26.22 25.97 5.36
N PRO A 618 -25.21 26.85 5.48
CA PRO A 618 -23.94 26.86 4.79
C PRO A 618 -22.95 25.87 5.42
N GLY A 619 -22.35 25.03 4.61
CA GLY A 619 -21.46 23.96 5.08
C GLY A 619 -20.25 23.72 4.16
N TRP A 620 -19.14 23.26 4.74
CA TRP A 620 -17.94 22.92 3.99
C TRP A 620 -18.15 21.77 2.98
N THR A 621 -19.04 20.82 3.30
CA THR A 621 -19.35 19.68 2.43
C THR A 621 -20.11 20.06 1.15
N GLU A 622 -20.69 21.28 1.08
CA GLU A 622 -21.30 21.79 -0.16
C GLU A 622 -20.28 21.89 -1.30
N ALA A 623 -18.98 22.03 -1.01
CA ALA A 623 -17.93 22.00 -2.03
C ALA A 623 -17.97 20.70 -2.86
N ALA A 624 -18.28 19.57 -2.23
CA ALA A 624 -18.42 18.29 -2.95
C ALA A 624 -19.62 18.28 -3.90
N ARG A 625 -20.77 18.79 -3.42
CA ARG A 625 -21.99 18.95 -4.22
C ARG A 625 -21.80 19.94 -5.37
N SER A 626 -21.15 21.06 -5.12
CA SER A 626 -20.85 22.09 -6.12
C SER A 626 -19.93 21.56 -7.20
N THR A 627 -18.87 20.85 -6.84
CA THR A 627 -17.97 20.17 -7.80
C THR A 627 -18.75 19.17 -8.66
N ALA A 628 -19.64 18.38 -8.05
CA ALA A 628 -20.49 17.44 -8.79
C ALA A 628 -21.47 18.18 -9.73
N GLY A 629 -21.96 19.37 -9.33
CA GLY A 629 -22.77 20.27 -10.15
C GLY A 629 -22.01 20.78 -11.39
N GLU A 630 -20.75 21.22 -11.22
CA GLU A 630 -19.89 21.65 -12.32
C GLU A 630 -19.68 20.50 -13.34
N TRP A 631 -19.35 19.30 -12.85
CA TRP A 631 -19.24 18.14 -13.71
C TRP A 631 -20.54 17.88 -14.48
N ARG A 632 -21.68 17.91 -13.81
CA ARG A 632 -22.99 17.67 -14.44
C ARG A 632 -23.31 18.71 -15.48
N ARG A 633 -23.03 19.99 -15.23
CA ARG A 633 -23.22 21.10 -16.17
C ARG A 633 -22.39 20.88 -17.44
N ALA A 634 -21.11 20.55 -17.30
CA ALA A 634 -20.20 20.29 -18.41
C ALA A 634 -20.62 19.06 -19.26
N HIS A 635 -21.29 18.08 -18.65
CA HIS A 635 -21.70 16.84 -19.32
C HIS A 635 -23.19 16.79 -19.66
N THR A 636 -23.89 17.92 -19.59
CA THR A 636 -25.30 17.98 -20.08
C THR A 636 -25.31 18.08 -21.59
N PRO A 637 -25.89 17.09 -22.32
CA PRO A 637 -25.87 17.08 -23.77
C PRO A 637 -26.60 18.30 -24.38
N ALA A 638 -26.01 18.93 -25.38
CA ALA A 638 -26.58 20.11 -26.05
C ALA A 638 -27.99 19.84 -26.60
N TRP A 639 -28.26 18.63 -27.10
CA TRP A 639 -29.58 18.23 -27.58
C TRP A 639 -30.63 18.24 -26.47
N ALA A 640 -30.27 17.81 -25.24
CA ALA A 640 -31.19 17.81 -24.11
C ALA A 640 -31.55 19.24 -23.68
N LEU A 641 -30.57 20.15 -23.71
CA LEU A 641 -30.80 21.60 -23.46
C LEU A 641 -31.71 22.20 -24.56
N ALA A 642 -31.48 21.84 -25.81
CA ALA A 642 -32.31 22.30 -26.92
C ALA A 642 -33.77 21.79 -26.82
N VAL A 643 -33.95 20.51 -26.47
CA VAL A 643 -35.28 19.94 -26.21
C VAL A 643 -35.94 20.64 -25.02
N SER A 644 -35.23 20.83 -23.92
CA SER A 644 -35.73 21.54 -22.76
C SER A 644 -36.17 22.97 -23.12
N ALA A 645 -35.35 23.71 -23.86
CA ALA A 645 -35.66 25.08 -24.28
C ALA A 645 -36.94 25.14 -25.12
N ARG A 646 -37.10 24.23 -26.11
CA ARG A 646 -38.32 24.14 -26.94
C ARG A 646 -39.56 23.76 -26.12
N THR A 647 -39.42 22.80 -25.20
CA THR A 647 -40.50 22.38 -24.33
C THR A 647 -40.95 23.51 -23.42
N LEU A 648 -39.98 24.21 -22.79
CA LEU A 648 -40.28 25.36 -21.91
C LEU A 648 -40.88 26.54 -22.70
N GLN A 649 -40.46 26.74 -23.96
CA GLN A 649 -41.06 27.73 -24.83
C GLN A 649 -42.53 27.37 -25.15
N TRP A 650 -42.78 26.10 -25.49
CA TRP A 650 -44.13 25.63 -25.73
C TRP A 650 -45.04 25.72 -24.51
N LEU A 651 -44.54 25.41 -23.30
CA LEU A 651 -45.27 25.54 -22.03
C LEU A 651 -45.60 26.98 -21.64
N ARG A 652 -44.85 27.96 -22.19
CA ARG A 652 -45.16 29.39 -21.95
C ARG A 652 -46.23 29.95 -22.90
N GLY A 653 -46.59 29.28 -23.93
CA GLY A 653 -47.48 29.73 -25.00
C GLY A 653 -46.63 30.42 -26.06
#